data_43b317018dad8ef796e36542959d2861
#
_entry.id   43b317018dad8ef796e36542959d2861
#
_cell.length_a   1.000
_cell.length_b   1.000
_cell.length_c   1.000
_cell.angle_alpha   90.00
_cell.angle_beta   90.00
_cell.angle_gamma   90.00
#
_symmetry.space_group_name_H-M   'P 1'
#
loop_
_entity.id
_entity.type
_entity.pdbx_description
1 polymer ?
#
loop_
_entity_poly.entity_id
_entity_poly.type
_entity_poly.pdbx_seq_one_letter_code
_entity_poly.pdbx_strand_id
1 'polypeptide(L)'
;MKPELPDVATLRDVKLQTPMQVYSQDGKLISQFGEKRRIPLKLEEMPPELIEAIIATEDSRYYDHFGFDPIGITRAAITVIASGSAKQGASTITQQLARNFFLTNEKKIMRKIKEIFIAVHIEQLLSKQEILELYLNKIYLGHRSYGVGAAAQTYFGKELKDLSLGEIALISGLPKAPSTMNPIYSVERATHRRNVVLMRMLDEQYITQEQYQAARAEVLTSKFHGAEIELSAPYVAEIARAWMVERYGEEAYTSGMKVYTTVDSTLQKSANTAAINNLIAYDERHGYRGAERTLWTPEQTAFDTEQIEKSLKSQPTYGELVPAVVTKVEPKSATIWVKNRGEETITWQGMNWARKFMTDDRQGPAPQSATDILATGEQIWVRAVALAQADSKPTSEENADSTMVEWRLSQVPNANTAFVAMNPENGAVLSLVGGFNFVHNKFNRATQSVRQVGSSIKPFIYSAAIDKGYTLASLVNDAPINQWDKSQGTAWRPKNSPPTYIGPTRLRIGLAQSKNVMAVRVLRNVGLDETREYLTRFGFDIDQVPRSETIALGAGSLTPVKMAQGYSVFANGGYYVEPFYINRLEGPYGDVIFEATPTTVCRQDCLTDSNTNDTNDLALQDNEFNEQDILPDGEQPKYAPQVISEQTAFLVREMMYSNIWGGGNWREGTGWNGTGWRAQPLKRRDIGGKTGTTNDSKDAWYNGYGPGIVATAWVGFDNHNRKLGKSKPNKNLGKDQISGGEAGAKTAQPAWVSFMRVALENTPAQRKQLPENIVRVRIDRETGLLTNKFDGSSMFEYFLKGTEPTDYVEENLGDNIYSTSDSTESEALF
;
A
#
# COMPACT_ATOMS: atom_id res chain seq x y z
N MET A 1 32.55 -18.16 48.79
CA MET A 1 31.64 -18.32 47.65
C MET A 1 32.16 -17.43 46.52
N LYS A 2 32.73 -17.98 45.43
CA LYS A 2 32.98 -17.25 44.22
C LYS A 2 31.57 -16.94 43.62
N PRO A 3 31.18 -15.68 43.46
CA PRO A 3 29.96 -15.42 42.71
C PRO A 3 30.14 -15.97 41.29
N GLU A 4 29.17 -16.72 40.77
CA GLU A 4 29.13 -17.06 39.37
C GLU A 4 29.06 -15.75 38.59
N LEU A 5 30.18 -15.36 37.99
CA LEU A 5 30.26 -14.18 37.17
C LEU A 5 29.86 -14.58 35.72
N PRO A 6 29.06 -13.77 35.04
CA PRO A 6 28.69 -14.03 33.67
C PRO A 6 29.94 -14.03 32.75
N ASP A 7 29.83 -14.71 31.64
CA ASP A 7 30.90 -14.76 30.62
C ASP A 7 31.00 -13.38 29.92
N VAL A 8 32.05 -12.66 30.26
CA VAL A 8 32.29 -11.29 29.72
C VAL A 8 32.84 -11.33 28.30
N ALA A 9 33.38 -12.49 27.85
CA ALA A 9 33.87 -12.63 26.49
C ALA A 9 32.74 -12.43 25.43
N THR A 10 31.51 -12.66 25.83
CA THR A 10 30.31 -12.37 24.99
C THR A 10 30.18 -10.90 24.58
N LEU A 11 30.89 -9.97 25.24
CA LEU A 11 30.88 -8.55 24.86
C LEU A 11 31.60 -8.29 23.54
N ARG A 12 32.51 -9.15 23.11
CA ARG A 12 33.19 -9.02 21.79
C ARG A 12 32.28 -9.26 20.60
N ASP A 13 31.26 -10.12 20.82
CA ASP A 13 30.31 -10.54 19.78
C ASP A 13 28.91 -9.99 20.00
N VAL A 14 28.80 -8.88 20.77
CA VAL A 14 27.49 -8.31 21.08
C VAL A 14 26.85 -7.73 19.83
N LYS A 15 25.87 -8.43 19.28
CA LYS A 15 24.93 -7.87 18.32
C LYS A 15 23.95 -6.94 19.08
N LEU A 16 24.12 -5.64 18.90
CA LEU A 16 23.21 -4.64 19.48
C LEU A 16 21.83 -4.78 18.85
N GLN A 17 20.81 -4.97 19.65
CA GLN A 17 19.42 -5.08 19.18
C GLN A 17 19.00 -3.80 18.46
N THR A 18 18.86 -3.87 17.15
CA THR A 18 18.41 -2.79 16.28
C THR A 18 17.07 -3.19 15.67
N PRO A 19 16.06 -2.30 15.58
CA PRO A 19 14.79 -2.64 14.98
C PRO A 19 14.94 -2.93 13.49
N MET A 20 14.15 -3.88 13.00
CA MET A 20 13.99 -4.13 11.58
C MET A 20 13.35 -2.91 10.91
N GLN A 21 13.84 -2.53 9.74
CA GLN A 21 13.33 -1.43 8.94
C GLN A 21 12.77 -1.96 7.62
N VAL A 22 11.63 -1.43 7.21
CA VAL A 22 10.98 -1.80 5.94
C VAL A 22 10.95 -0.57 5.05
N TYR A 23 11.48 -0.72 3.85
CA TYR A 23 11.61 0.34 2.85
C TYR A 23 10.82 0.01 1.57
N SER A 24 10.45 1.05 0.82
CA SER A 24 10.03 0.93 -0.57
C SER A 24 11.23 0.59 -1.47
N GLN A 25 10.98 0.24 -2.72
CA GLN A 25 12.01 -0.04 -3.71
C GLN A 25 12.97 1.16 -3.91
N ASP A 26 12.44 2.36 -3.86
CA ASP A 26 13.16 3.63 -4.00
C ASP A 26 13.67 4.20 -2.66
N GLY A 27 13.73 3.37 -1.60
CA GLY A 27 14.41 3.67 -0.34
C GLY A 27 13.61 4.53 0.65
N LYS A 28 12.30 4.68 0.50
CA LYS A 28 11.46 5.41 1.47
C LYS A 28 11.07 4.52 2.64
N LEU A 29 11.28 4.99 3.87
CA LEU A 29 10.94 4.25 5.07
C LEU A 29 9.41 4.08 5.20
N ILE A 30 8.96 2.81 5.23
CA ILE A 30 7.55 2.44 5.40
C ILE A 30 7.22 2.13 6.87
N SER A 31 8.09 1.41 7.55
CA SER A 31 7.86 0.99 8.94
C SER A 31 9.14 0.58 9.65
N GLN A 32 9.07 0.58 10.99
CA GLN A 32 10.06 0.01 11.87
C GLN A 32 9.40 -0.98 12.83
N PHE A 33 10.00 -2.16 13.00
CA PHE A 33 9.53 -3.20 13.92
C PHE A 33 10.61 -3.54 14.94
N GLY A 34 10.29 -3.44 16.22
CA GLY A 34 11.17 -3.66 17.36
C GLY A 34 10.93 -2.64 18.47
N GLU A 35 11.22 -3.05 19.72
CA GLU A 35 10.95 -2.19 20.89
C GLU A 35 12.00 -1.11 21.12
N LYS A 36 13.26 -1.37 20.72
CA LYS A 36 14.42 -0.53 21.06
C LYS A 36 14.93 0.17 19.79
N ARG A 37 14.99 1.49 19.85
CA ARG A 37 15.61 2.28 18.80
C ARG A 37 17.11 2.33 19.07
N ARG A 38 17.95 1.90 18.11
CA ARG A 38 19.39 2.03 18.11
C ARG A 38 19.91 2.41 16.75
N ILE A 39 20.91 3.24 16.75
CA ILE A 39 21.74 3.59 15.60
C ILE A 39 23.16 3.36 16.09
N PRO A 40 23.72 2.14 15.88
CA PRO A 40 25.07 1.84 16.31
C PRO A 40 26.07 2.67 15.49
N LEU A 41 27.05 3.26 16.17
CA LEU A 41 28.12 4.06 15.56
C LEU A 41 29.46 3.54 16.09
N LYS A 42 30.47 3.54 15.25
CA LYS A 42 31.84 3.34 15.70
C LYS A 42 32.31 4.57 16.50
N LEU A 43 33.26 4.38 17.40
CA LEU A 43 33.77 5.48 18.22
C LEU A 43 34.35 6.60 17.37
N GLU A 44 34.96 6.26 16.23
CA GLU A 44 35.54 7.20 15.25
C GLU A 44 34.48 8.06 14.55
N GLU A 45 33.22 7.62 14.50
CA GLU A 45 32.11 8.37 13.93
C GLU A 45 31.42 9.31 14.93
N MET A 46 31.88 9.31 16.20
CA MET A 46 31.31 10.12 17.27
C MET A 46 32.12 11.42 17.44
N PRO A 47 31.46 12.58 17.56
CA PRO A 47 32.17 13.85 17.79
C PRO A 47 33.03 13.78 19.07
N PRO A 48 34.29 14.30 19.04
CA PRO A 48 35.15 14.34 20.23
C PRO A 48 34.49 15.03 21.44
N GLU A 49 33.75 16.08 21.19
CA GLU A 49 33.03 16.86 22.21
C GLU A 49 31.98 15.99 22.94
N LEU A 50 31.40 15.00 22.28
CA LEU A 50 30.45 14.08 22.94
C LEU A 50 31.20 13.15 23.91
N ILE A 51 32.33 12.62 23.48
CA ILE A 51 33.18 11.74 24.29
C ILE A 51 33.62 12.49 25.52
N GLU A 52 34.13 13.70 25.34
CA GLU A 52 34.59 14.60 26.41
C GLU A 52 33.45 14.97 27.38
N ALA A 53 32.25 15.29 26.84
CA ALA A 53 31.07 15.60 27.67
C ALA A 53 30.64 14.41 28.56
N ILE A 54 30.68 13.21 28.01
CA ILE A 54 30.33 11.97 28.75
C ILE A 54 31.39 11.70 29.83
N ILE A 55 32.69 11.79 29.49
CA ILE A 55 33.78 11.55 30.41
C ILE A 55 33.74 12.59 31.54
N ALA A 56 33.65 13.88 31.20
CA ALA A 56 33.55 14.94 32.21
C ALA A 56 32.37 14.77 33.18
N THR A 57 31.26 14.19 32.68
CA THR A 57 30.02 14.11 33.43
C THR A 57 29.89 12.82 34.24
N GLU A 58 30.21 11.67 33.63
CA GLU A 58 29.96 10.35 34.22
C GLU A 58 31.22 9.77 34.90
N ASP A 59 32.44 10.09 34.39
CA ASP A 59 33.66 9.45 34.86
C ASP A 59 34.91 10.26 34.43
N SER A 60 35.19 11.42 35.08
CA SER A 60 36.26 12.35 34.71
C SER A 60 37.67 11.74 34.77
N ARG A 61 37.83 10.62 35.44
CA ARG A 61 39.09 9.87 35.54
C ARG A 61 39.06 8.54 34.79
N TYR A 62 38.26 8.45 33.74
CA TYR A 62 38.01 7.22 32.99
C TYR A 62 39.27 6.50 32.53
N TYR A 63 40.25 7.26 32.06
CA TYR A 63 41.52 6.71 31.57
C TYR A 63 42.53 6.37 32.68
N ASP A 64 42.32 6.84 33.94
CA ASP A 64 43.27 6.70 35.04
C ASP A 64 43.03 5.49 35.98
N HIS A 65 41.87 4.86 35.85
CA HIS A 65 41.51 3.75 36.71
C HIS A 65 41.24 2.45 35.94
N PHE A 66 41.14 1.33 36.60
CA PHE A 66 40.96 -0.01 36.07
C PHE A 66 39.60 -0.59 36.46
N GLY A 67 38.52 -0.07 35.84
CA GLY A 67 37.13 -0.53 36.01
C GLY A 67 36.41 0.06 37.23
N PHE A 68 37.09 0.47 38.25
CA PHE A 68 36.56 1.22 39.41
C PHE A 68 37.52 2.32 39.85
N ASP A 69 36.98 3.40 40.37
CA ASP A 69 37.78 4.55 40.80
C ASP A 69 37.86 4.60 42.34
N PRO A 70 38.98 4.12 43.00
CA PRO A 70 39.12 4.13 44.45
C PRO A 70 39.11 5.55 45.03
N ILE A 71 39.70 6.53 44.30
CA ILE A 71 39.78 7.92 44.75
C ILE A 71 38.40 8.58 44.67
N GLY A 72 37.65 8.34 43.62
CA GLY A 72 36.27 8.79 43.47
C GLY A 72 35.35 8.20 44.57
N ILE A 73 35.48 6.90 44.87
CA ILE A 73 34.74 6.27 45.96
C ILE A 73 35.07 6.92 47.32
N THR A 74 36.36 7.14 47.61
CA THR A 74 36.79 7.79 48.85
C THR A 74 36.26 9.21 48.97
N ARG A 75 36.36 10.00 47.89
CA ARG A 75 35.81 11.35 47.81
C ARG A 75 34.29 11.37 48.05
N ALA A 76 33.54 10.47 47.37
CA ALA A 76 32.10 10.34 47.58
C ALA A 76 31.74 9.94 49.04
N ALA A 77 32.50 9.04 49.66
CA ALA A 77 32.33 8.68 51.07
C ALA A 77 32.53 9.86 52.02
N ILE A 78 33.56 10.64 51.81
CA ILE A 78 33.84 11.88 52.60
C ILE A 78 32.70 12.88 52.43
N THR A 79 32.20 13.07 51.19
CA THR A 79 31.10 13.99 50.91
C THR A 79 29.78 13.53 51.58
N VAL A 80 29.50 12.25 51.62
CA VAL A 80 28.33 11.69 52.34
C VAL A 80 28.43 11.90 53.84
N ILE A 81 29.61 11.70 54.40
CA ILE A 81 29.86 11.94 55.83
C ILE A 81 29.71 13.42 56.18
N ALA A 82 30.23 14.31 55.32
CA ALA A 82 30.22 15.76 55.58
C ALA A 82 28.84 16.41 55.34
N SER A 83 28.06 15.94 54.34
CA SER A 83 26.77 16.55 53.91
C SER A 83 25.54 15.80 54.39
N GLY A 84 25.64 14.58 54.94
CA GLY A 84 24.53 13.75 55.33
C GLY A 84 23.69 13.22 54.20
N SER A 85 24.07 13.46 52.95
CA SER A 85 23.31 13.07 51.73
C SER A 85 24.21 12.56 50.61
N ALA A 86 23.82 11.46 49.95
CA ALA A 86 24.51 10.90 48.81
C ALA A 86 24.26 11.73 47.55
N LYS A 87 24.87 12.89 47.40
CA LYS A 87 24.69 13.82 46.31
C LYS A 87 25.61 13.55 45.07
N GLN A 88 26.67 12.76 45.27
CA GLN A 88 27.66 12.50 44.20
C GLN A 88 27.71 11.01 43.86
N GLY A 89 27.60 10.68 42.57
CA GLY A 89 27.74 9.31 42.07
C GLY A 89 29.22 8.90 41.99
N ALA A 90 29.54 7.69 42.41
CA ALA A 90 30.89 7.12 42.37
C ALA A 90 30.98 5.88 41.48
N SER A 91 30.08 5.72 40.54
CA SER A 91 30.09 4.62 39.58
C SER A 91 30.77 5.00 38.29
N THR A 92 31.74 4.21 37.86
CA THR A 92 32.47 4.40 36.58
C THR A 92 31.63 3.99 35.37
N ILE A 93 32.06 4.44 34.18
CA ILE A 93 31.47 4.04 32.88
C ILE A 93 31.49 2.52 32.76
N THR A 94 32.59 1.86 33.08
CA THR A 94 32.72 0.40 33.02
C THR A 94 31.76 -0.32 33.98
N GLN A 95 31.53 0.22 35.19
CA GLN A 95 30.52 -0.31 36.11
C GLN A 95 29.10 -0.13 35.60
N GLN A 96 28.82 1.00 34.93
CA GLN A 96 27.51 1.21 34.28
C GLN A 96 27.31 0.26 33.11
N LEU A 97 28.35 0.00 32.30
CA LEU A 97 28.33 -0.99 31.23
C LEU A 97 28.06 -2.39 31.79
N ALA A 98 28.80 -2.81 32.83
CA ALA A 98 28.61 -4.08 33.52
C ALA A 98 27.16 -4.28 33.99
N ARG A 99 26.58 -3.24 34.61
CA ARG A 99 25.18 -3.24 35.03
C ARG A 99 24.20 -3.38 33.86
N ASN A 100 24.44 -2.68 32.76
CA ASN A 100 23.52 -2.64 31.62
C ASN A 100 23.51 -3.94 30.80
N PHE A 101 24.58 -4.76 30.90
CA PHE A 101 24.66 -6.02 30.15
C PHE A 101 24.34 -7.25 31.02
N PHE A 102 24.78 -7.29 32.26
CA PHE A 102 24.83 -8.53 32.99
C PHE A 102 23.99 -8.57 34.27
N LEU A 103 23.44 -7.43 34.72
CA LEU A 103 22.80 -7.40 36.03
C LEU A 103 21.31 -7.01 35.95
N THR A 104 20.50 -7.75 36.66
CA THR A 104 19.05 -7.54 36.83
C THR A 104 18.72 -7.01 38.22
N ASN A 105 17.42 -6.99 38.61
CA ASN A 105 16.94 -6.40 39.88
C ASN A 105 17.33 -7.18 41.15
N GLU A 106 18.63 -7.32 41.43
CA GLU A 106 19.13 -7.91 42.70
C GLU A 106 19.22 -6.89 43.85
N LYS A 107 19.45 -7.38 45.09
CA LYS A 107 19.64 -6.53 46.27
C LYS A 107 20.80 -5.57 46.06
N LYS A 108 20.62 -4.28 46.36
CA LYS A 108 21.52 -3.16 46.00
C LYS A 108 23.01 -3.40 46.35
N ILE A 109 23.35 -3.99 47.51
CA ILE A 109 24.75 -4.17 47.93
C ILE A 109 25.43 -5.30 47.13
N MET A 110 24.79 -6.46 47.02
CA MET A 110 25.36 -7.60 46.27
C MET A 110 25.57 -7.25 44.80
N ARG A 111 24.60 -6.54 44.20
CA ARG A 111 24.74 -6.03 42.83
C ARG A 111 25.96 -5.12 42.69
N LYS A 112 26.18 -4.21 43.65
CA LYS A 112 27.32 -3.27 43.57
C LYS A 112 28.67 -3.98 43.64
N ILE A 113 28.75 -5.07 44.45
CA ILE A 113 29.96 -5.89 44.51
C ILE A 113 30.17 -6.61 43.15
N LYS A 114 29.12 -7.21 42.59
CA LYS A 114 29.21 -7.85 41.26
C LYS A 114 29.60 -6.85 40.19
N GLU A 115 29.03 -5.63 40.20
CA GLU A 115 29.39 -4.55 39.25
C GLU A 115 30.89 -4.29 39.23
N ILE A 116 31.54 -4.20 40.40
CA ILE A 116 32.98 -3.94 40.48
C ILE A 116 33.79 -5.12 39.90
N PHE A 117 33.47 -6.36 40.27
CA PHE A 117 34.21 -7.52 39.77
C PHE A 117 34.05 -7.69 38.25
N ILE A 118 32.84 -7.50 37.72
CA ILE A 118 32.57 -7.57 36.29
C ILE A 118 33.29 -6.43 35.58
N ALA A 119 33.29 -5.20 36.11
CA ALA A 119 33.97 -4.06 35.54
C ALA A 119 35.49 -4.27 35.43
N VAL A 120 36.10 -4.84 36.43
CA VAL A 120 37.53 -5.20 36.40
C VAL A 120 37.81 -6.25 35.30
N HIS A 121 36.90 -7.22 35.19
CA HIS A 121 37.04 -8.29 34.20
C HIS A 121 36.84 -7.75 32.77
N ILE A 122 35.90 -6.81 32.56
CA ILE A 122 35.71 -6.11 31.28
C ILE A 122 37.00 -5.40 30.87
N GLU A 123 37.62 -4.65 31.78
CA GLU A 123 38.87 -3.91 31.50
C GLU A 123 40.10 -4.81 31.23
N GLN A 124 40.01 -6.10 31.62
CA GLN A 124 41.06 -7.08 31.24
C GLN A 124 40.87 -7.60 29.82
N LEU A 125 39.68 -7.55 29.30
CA LEU A 125 39.32 -8.15 28.01
C LEU A 125 39.18 -7.12 26.88
N LEU A 126 38.77 -5.88 27.18
CA LEU A 126 38.49 -4.81 26.23
C LEU A 126 39.34 -3.56 26.54
N SER A 127 39.71 -2.85 25.51
CA SER A 127 40.34 -1.54 25.60
C SER A 127 39.37 -0.47 26.09
N LYS A 128 39.86 0.63 26.60
CA LYS A 128 39.07 1.80 27.01
C LYS A 128 38.18 2.31 25.88
N GLN A 129 38.67 2.29 24.63
CA GLN A 129 37.92 2.70 23.44
C GLN A 129 36.75 1.75 23.14
N GLU A 130 36.98 0.45 23.17
CA GLU A 130 35.92 -0.54 22.98
C GLU A 130 34.85 -0.47 24.07
N ILE A 131 35.25 -0.26 25.34
CA ILE A 131 34.32 -0.08 26.46
C ILE A 131 33.46 1.16 26.26
N LEU A 132 34.05 2.27 25.83
CA LEU A 132 33.37 3.53 25.58
C LEU A 132 32.40 3.41 24.40
N GLU A 133 32.82 2.79 23.31
CA GLU A 133 31.97 2.51 22.14
C GLU A 133 30.73 1.68 22.54
N LEU A 134 30.94 0.57 23.25
CA LEU A 134 29.87 -0.26 23.75
C LEU A 134 28.91 0.50 24.69
N TYR A 135 29.46 1.34 25.58
CA TYR A 135 28.67 2.13 26.52
C TYR A 135 27.79 3.14 25.78
N LEU A 136 28.37 3.92 24.85
CA LEU A 136 27.67 4.96 24.09
C LEU A 136 26.60 4.40 23.17
N ASN A 137 26.75 3.17 22.68
CA ASN A 137 25.75 2.49 21.86
C ASN A 137 24.69 1.74 22.68
N LYS A 138 24.95 1.45 24.00
CA LYS A 138 24.04 0.64 24.82
C LYS A 138 23.15 1.43 25.74
N ILE A 139 23.63 2.59 26.22
CA ILE A 139 22.96 3.32 27.30
C ILE A 139 21.55 3.78 26.92
N TYR A 140 20.62 3.66 27.88
CA TYR A 140 19.25 4.15 27.71
C TYR A 140 19.18 5.65 27.94
N LEU A 141 18.64 6.40 26.99
CA LEU A 141 18.60 7.87 26.98
C LEU A 141 17.16 8.45 26.95
N GLY A 142 16.15 7.62 27.23
CA GLY A 142 14.74 8.04 27.24
C GLY A 142 14.02 7.78 25.91
N HIS A 143 12.69 7.85 25.90
CA HIS A 143 11.84 7.65 24.72
C HIS A 143 12.21 6.45 23.84
N ARG A 144 12.56 5.31 24.48
CA ARG A 144 13.02 4.06 23.83
C ARG A 144 14.35 4.22 23.06
N SER A 145 15.06 5.35 23.20
CA SER A 145 16.38 5.57 22.58
C SER A 145 17.47 4.88 23.38
N TYR A 146 18.17 3.98 22.75
CA TYR A 146 19.33 3.28 23.29
C TYR A 146 20.54 3.64 22.43
N GLY A 147 21.55 4.26 23.07
CA GLY A 147 22.72 4.82 22.43
C GLY A 147 22.53 6.26 21.97
N VAL A 148 23.69 6.93 21.80
CA VAL A 148 23.77 8.36 21.52
C VAL A 148 23.27 8.73 20.12
N GLY A 149 23.50 7.87 19.12
CA GLY A 149 23.00 8.10 17.76
C GLY A 149 21.46 8.09 17.72
N ALA A 150 20.81 7.14 18.41
CA ALA A 150 19.35 7.11 18.51
C ALA A 150 18.78 8.29 19.30
N ALA A 151 19.52 8.80 20.31
CA ALA A 151 19.10 9.98 21.07
C ALA A 151 19.18 11.25 20.23
N ALA A 152 20.24 11.45 19.44
CA ALA A 152 20.39 12.56 18.51
C ALA A 152 19.19 12.63 17.54
N GLN A 153 18.88 11.52 16.92
CA GLN A 153 17.73 11.42 16.01
C GLN A 153 16.40 11.64 16.74
N THR A 154 16.23 11.08 17.96
CA THR A 154 14.95 11.16 18.70
C THR A 154 14.65 12.56 19.19
N TYR A 155 15.65 13.31 19.67
CA TYR A 155 15.43 14.62 20.28
C TYR A 155 15.62 15.80 19.34
N PHE A 156 16.45 15.64 18.32
CA PHE A 156 16.83 16.73 17.42
C PHE A 156 16.60 16.45 15.94
N GLY A 157 16.34 15.17 15.55
CA GLY A 157 16.17 14.79 14.14
C GLY A 157 17.45 14.95 13.31
N LYS A 158 18.64 14.92 13.99
CA LYS A 158 19.94 15.17 13.38
C LYS A 158 20.85 13.95 13.48
N GLU A 159 21.80 13.85 12.59
CA GLU A 159 22.95 12.96 12.80
C GLU A 159 23.82 13.48 13.96
N LEU A 160 24.55 12.58 14.59
CA LEU A 160 25.35 12.92 15.78
C LEU A 160 26.41 14.01 15.48
N LYS A 161 26.98 13.99 14.26
CA LYS A 161 27.99 14.95 13.80
C LYS A 161 27.45 16.37 13.59
N ASP A 162 26.12 16.52 13.43
CA ASP A 162 25.47 17.81 13.12
C ASP A 162 24.88 18.48 14.38
N LEU A 163 25.16 17.90 15.55
CA LEU A 163 24.70 18.45 16.82
C LEU A 163 25.55 19.66 17.25
N SER A 164 24.89 20.66 17.83
CA SER A 164 25.58 21.75 18.52
C SER A 164 26.19 21.27 19.85
N LEU A 165 27.12 22.04 20.41
CA LEU A 165 27.71 21.75 21.73
C LEU A 165 26.64 21.73 22.83
N GLY A 166 25.59 22.56 22.74
CA GLY A 166 24.46 22.56 23.67
C GLY A 166 23.63 21.28 23.56
N GLU A 167 23.39 20.79 22.33
CA GLU A 167 22.66 19.53 22.07
C GLU A 167 23.47 18.31 22.53
N ILE A 168 24.78 18.30 22.28
CA ILE A 168 25.73 17.27 22.75
C ILE A 168 25.72 17.20 24.29
N ALA A 169 25.81 18.33 24.96
CA ALA A 169 25.81 18.42 26.42
C ALA A 169 24.47 17.93 27.00
N LEU A 170 23.36 18.19 26.31
CA LEU A 170 22.07 17.68 26.72
C LEU A 170 22.03 16.15 26.66
N ILE A 171 22.40 15.53 25.53
CA ILE A 171 22.43 14.07 25.37
C ILE A 171 23.32 13.44 26.42
N SER A 172 24.53 13.98 26.65
CA SER A 172 25.50 13.51 27.62
C SER A 172 25.02 13.65 29.07
N GLY A 173 24.03 14.49 29.31
CA GLY A 173 23.38 14.65 30.60
C GLY A 173 22.28 13.64 30.95
N LEU A 174 21.71 12.98 29.94
CA LEU A 174 20.54 12.11 30.07
C LEU A 174 20.76 10.81 30.88
N PRO A 175 21.96 10.18 30.89
CA PRO A 175 22.19 8.93 31.64
C PRO A 175 21.75 8.98 33.09
N LYS A 176 21.80 10.14 33.74
CA LYS A 176 21.41 10.33 35.15
C LYS A 176 19.94 10.02 35.44
N ALA A 177 19.04 10.48 34.57
CA ALA A 177 17.59 10.27 34.70
C ALA A 177 16.87 10.45 33.35
N PRO A 178 17.03 9.50 32.43
CA PRO A 178 16.62 9.65 31.01
C PRO A 178 15.13 9.85 30.82
N SER A 179 14.28 9.32 31.71
CA SER A 179 12.84 9.45 31.63
C SER A 179 12.29 10.80 32.08
N THR A 180 13.04 11.55 32.92
CA THR A 180 12.54 12.79 33.53
C THR A 180 13.38 14.03 33.24
N MET A 181 14.61 13.85 32.71
CA MET A 181 15.52 14.96 32.36
C MET A 181 15.66 15.15 30.85
N ASN A 182 14.83 14.44 30.04
CA ASN A 182 14.82 14.66 28.60
C ASN A 182 13.94 15.87 28.23
N PRO A 183 14.22 16.53 27.10
CA PRO A 183 13.60 17.79 26.73
C PRO A 183 12.13 17.65 26.31
N ILE A 184 11.67 16.45 25.96
CA ILE A 184 10.26 16.18 25.63
C ILE A 184 9.41 16.09 26.89
N TYR A 185 9.99 15.61 28.01
CA TYR A 185 9.30 15.56 29.30
C TYR A 185 9.29 16.92 30.01
N SER A 186 10.46 17.62 30.06
CA SER A 186 10.60 18.93 30.67
C SER A 186 11.81 19.69 30.09
N VAL A 187 11.55 20.74 29.33
CA VAL A 187 12.60 21.61 28.79
C VAL A 187 13.42 22.24 29.89
N GLU A 188 12.79 22.66 31.00
CA GLU A 188 13.46 23.30 32.15
C GLU A 188 14.49 22.35 32.81
N ARG A 189 14.09 21.10 33.11
CA ARG A 189 14.98 20.10 33.71
C ARG A 189 16.12 19.73 32.78
N ALA A 190 15.80 19.59 31.48
CA ALA A 190 16.77 19.29 30.43
C ALA A 190 17.82 20.42 30.33
N THR A 191 17.37 21.68 30.29
CA THR A 191 18.25 22.85 30.24
C THR A 191 19.16 22.93 31.49
N HIS A 192 18.58 22.71 32.68
CA HIS A 192 19.37 22.65 33.91
C HIS A 192 20.44 21.55 33.82
N ARG A 193 20.08 20.35 33.35
CA ARG A 193 21.02 19.24 33.24
C ARG A 193 22.11 19.49 32.20
N ARG A 194 21.77 20.05 31.05
CA ARG A 194 22.69 20.50 30.01
C ARG A 194 23.73 21.45 30.59
N ASN A 195 23.28 22.47 31.34
CA ASN A 195 24.17 23.48 31.92
C ASN A 195 25.14 22.87 32.97
N VAL A 196 24.73 21.81 33.69
CA VAL A 196 25.64 21.06 34.57
C VAL A 196 26.70 20.33 33.78
N VAL A 197 26.39 19.76 32.62
CA VAL A 197 27.36 19.09 31.73
C VAL A 197 28.38 20.12 31.21
N LEU A 198 27.89 21.22 30.65
CA LEU A 198 28.72 22.29 30.12
C LEU A 198 29.70 22.84 31.19
N MET A 199 29.23 23.03 32.43
CA MET A 199 30.09 23.47 33.53
C MET A 199 31.19 22.45 33.83
N ARG A 200 30.89 21.14 33.81
CA ARG A 200 31.90 20.10 34.01
C ARG A 200 32.89 20.02 32.87
N MET A 201 32.46 20.21 31.63
CA MET A 201 33.39 20.30 30.48
C MET A 201 34.32 21.49 30.61
N LEU A 202 33.84 22.61 31.14
CA LEU A 202 34.67 23.78 31.42
C LEU A 202 35.67 23.52 32.56
N ASP A 203 35.20 22.89 33.67
CA ASP A 203 36.04 22.55 34.81
C ASP A 203 37.18 21.59 34.47
N GLU A 204 36.93 20.63 33.55
CA GLU A 204 37.94 19.69 33.01
C GLU A 204 38.70 20.25 31.81
N GLN A 205 38.50 21.52 31.42
CA GLN A 205 39.17 22.24 30.33
C GLN A 205 38.95 21.66 28.93
N TYR A 206 37.88 20.94 28.70
CA TYR A 206 37.48 20.45 27.37
C TYR A 206 36.89 21.57 26.51
N ILE A 207 36.30 22.60 27.11
CA ILE A 207 35.75 23.74 26.39
C ILE A 207 36.27 25.06 26.98
N THR A 208 36.28 26.13 26.18
CA THR A 208 36.63 27.46 26.63
C THR A 208 35.48 28.17 27.32
N GLN A 209 35.76 29.25 28.03
CA GLN A 209 34.76 30.10 28.68
C GLN A 209 33.76 30.67 27.64
N GLU A 210 34.25 31.02 26.44
CA GLU A 210 33.42 31.55 25.34
C GLU A 210 32.46 30.47 24.80
N GLN A 211 32.98 29.26 24.58
CA GLN A 211 32.16 28.10 24.16
C GLN A 211 31.09 27.76 25.21
N TYR A 212 31.47 27.78 26.51
CA TYR A 212 30.52 27.57 27.60
C TYR A 212 29.37 28.60 27.57
N GLN A 213 29.70 29.90 27.43
CA GLN A 213 28.70 30.98 27.41
C GLN A 213 27.77 30.84 26.21
N ALA A 214 28.32 30.59 25.03
CA ALA A 214 27.55 30.40 23.78
C ALA A 214 26.60 29.22 23.90
N ALA A 215 27.10 28.03 24.28
CA ALA A 215 26.29 26.83 24.40
C ALA A 215 25.22 26.92 25.50
N ARG A 216 25.48 27.64 26.58
CA ARG A 216 24.53 27.89 27.66
C ARG A 216 23.40 28.83 27.24
N ALA A 217 23.70 29.82 26.40
CA ALA A 217 22.72 30.78 25.88
C ALA A 217 21.83 30.21 24.77
N GLU A 218 22.24 29.10 24.18
CA GLU A 218 21.49 28.41 23.12
C GLU A 218 20.09 27.98 23.58
N VAL A 219 19.08 28.34 22.78
CA VAL A 219 17.71 27.93 23.02
C VAL A 219 17.51 26.51 22.53
N LEU A 220 17.09 25.60 23.40
CA LEU A 220 16.82 24.22 23.04
C LEU A 220 15.54 24.11 22.20
N THR A 221 15.68 23.82 20.94
CA THR A 221 14.57 23.55 20.01
C THR A 221 14.41 22.05 19.78
N SER A 222 14.08 21.33 20.84
CA SER A 222 13.90 19.89 20.76
C SER A 222 12.44 19.52 20.48
N LYS A 223 12.27 18.58 19.58
CA LYS A 223 10.98 17.98 19.23
C LYS A 223 11.14 16.47 19.24
N PHE A 224 10.07 15.75 19.58
CA PHE A 224 10.11 14.29 19.44
C PHE A 224 10.13 13.92 17.97
N HIS A 225 11.26 13.41 17.52
CA HIS A 225 11.42 12.83 16.20
C HIS A 225 11.33 11.30 16.34
N GLY A 226 10.17 10.75 15.94
CA GLY A 226 10.06 9.31 15.71
C GLY A 226 10.91 8.92 14.49
N ALA A 227 11.01 7.63 14.17
CA ALA A 227 11.37 7.24 12.82
C ALA A 227 10.35 7.92 11.89
N GLU A 228 10.79 8.85 11.07
CA GLU A 228 9.90 9.55 10.16
C GLU A 228 9.48 8.56 9.09
N ILE A 229 8.22 8.13 9.17
CA ILE A 229 7.64 7.26 8.15
C ILE A 229 7.40 8.13 6.92
N GLU A 230 8.19 7.90 5.87
CA GLU A 230 8.16 8.68 4.63
C GLU A 230 7.05 8.20 3.67
N LEU A 231 6.67 6.92 3.80
CA LEU A 231 5.65 6.29 2.97
C LEU A 231 4.64 5.50 3.80
N SER A 232 3.37 5.84 3.68
CA SER A 232 2.29 5.06 4.30
C SER A 232 1.94 3.82 3.45
N ALA A 233 2.47 2.66 3.86
CA ALA A 233 2.15 1.36 3.26
C ALA A 233 2.07 0.25 4.33
N PRO A 234 1.22 0.40 5.38
CA PRO A 234 1.25 -0.47 6.55
C PRO A 234 0.88 -1.93 6.24
N TYR A 235 0.03 -2.18 5.26
CA TYR A 235 -0.29 -3.54 4.82
C TYR A 235 0.91 -4.25 4.17
N VAL A 236 1.73 -3.52 3.43
CA VAL A 236 2.98 -4.04 2.84
C VAL A 236 4.02 -4.27 3.93
N ALA A 237 4.13 -3.34 4.88
CA ALA A 237 5.00 -3.50 6.04
C ALA A 237 4.67 -4.78 6.84
N GLU A 238 3.39 -5.10 7.00
CA GLU A 238 2.97 -6.33 7.69
C GLU A 238 3.29 -7.60 6.88
N ILE A 239 3.18 -7.56 5.55
CA ILE A 239 3.65 -8.66 4.69
C ILE A 239 5.16 -8.86 4.86
N ALA A 240 5.94 -7.78 4.82
CA ALA A 240 7.39 -7.84 5.02
C ALA A 240 7.75 -8.38 6.43
N ARG A 241 7.04 -7.92 7.46
CA ARG A 241 7.21 -8.42 8.82
C ARG A 241 6.94 -9.93 8.92
N ALA A 242 5.83 -10.39 8.35
CA ALA A 242 5.46 -11.80 8.35
C ALA A 242 6.50 -12.65 7.63
N TRP A 243 6.98 -12.21 6.47
CA TRP A 243 8.03 -12.86 5.68
C TRP A 243 9.35 -12.97 6.46
N MET A 244 9.71 -11.92 7.21
CA MET A 244 10.91 -11.92 8.05
C MET A 244 10.78 -12.85 9.25
N VAL A 245 9.63 -12.81 9.94
CA VAL A 245 9.38 -13.66 11.11
C VAL A 245 9.33 -15.15 10.73
N GLU A 246 8.80 -15.48 9.57
CA GLU A 246 8.81 -16.86 9.06
C GLU A 246 10.24 -17.41 8.88
N ARG A 247 11.19 -16.56 8.46
CA ARG A 247 12.58 -16.95 8.17
C ARG A 247 13.52 -16.84 9.37
N TYR A 248 13.36 -15.80 10.17
CA TYR A 248 14.30 -15.43 11.24
C TYR A 248 13.68 -15.45 12.64
N GLY A 249 12.40 -15.84 12.77
CA GLY A 249 11.70 -15.85 14.06
C GLY A 249 11.74 -14.51 14.77
N GLU A 250 11.91 -14.54 16.10
CA GLU A 250 12.00 -13.33 16.94
C GLU A 250 13.26 -12.48 16.66
N GLU A 251 14.30 -13.06 16.08
CA GLU A 251 15.52 -12.35 15.71
C GLU A 251 15.25 -11.27 14.65
N ALA A 252 14.22 -11.45 13.82
CA ALA A 252 13.76 -10.45 12.86
C ALA A 252 13.56 -9.05 13.48
N TYR A 253 13.09 -8.99 14.73
CA TYR A 253 12.81 -7.72 15.43
C TYR A 253 14.03 -7.03 16.03
N THR A 254 15.16 -7.71 16.10
CA THR A 254 16.32 -7.25 16.86
C THR A 254 17.62 -7.24 16.09
N SER A 255 17.62 -7.80 14.87
CA SER A 255 18.82 -7.96 14.02
C SER A 255 19.25 -6.70 13.29
N GLY A 256 18.39 -5.67 13.19
CA GLY A 256 18.69 -4.45 12.44
C GLY A 256 18.64 -4.60 10.92
N MET A 257 18.05 -5.67 10.44
CA MET A 257 17.92 -5.92 9.01
C MET A 257 17.05 -4.88 8.32
N LYS A 258 17.38 -4.56 7.08
CA LYS A 258 16.65 -3.62 6.21
C LYS A 258 16.00 -4.40 5.09
N VAL A 259 14.66 -4.38 5.08
CA VAL A 259 13.85 -5.07 4.08
C VAL A 259 13.39 -4.09 3.03
N TYR A 260 13.84 -4.26 1.80
CA TYR A 260 13.39 -3.48 0.65
C TYR A 260 12.27 -4.22 -0.04
N THR A 261 11.11 -3.60 -0.11
CA THR A 261 9.95 -4.15 -0.80
C THR A 261 9.96 -3.81 -2.28
N THR A 262 9.07 -4.42 -3.06
CA THR A 262 8.86 -4.09 -4.48
C THR A 262 8.03 -2.82 -4.70
N VAL A 263 7.53 -2.21 -3.65
CA VAL A 263 6.62 -1.06 -3.72
C VAL A 263 7.36 0.21 -4.15
N ASP A 264 6.83 0.88 -5.16
CA ASP A 264 7.24 2.22 -5.57
C ASP A 264 6.50 3.28 -4.74
N SER A 265 7.23 4.25 -4.20
CA SER A 265 6.64 5.24 -3.28
C SER A 265 5.60 6.15 -3.94
N THR A 266 5.81 6.53 -5.18
CA THR A 266 4.89 7.39 -5.96
C THR A 266 3.61 6.65 -6.29
N LEU A 267 3.74 5.40 -6.77
CA LEU A 267 2.60 4.55 -7.09
C LEU A 267 1.80 4.19 -5.82
N GLN A 268 2.47 3.93 -4.71
CA GLN A 268 1.78 3.65 -3.44
C GLN A 268 1.01 4.86 -2.92
N LYS A 269 1.60 6.06 -2.95
CA LYS A 269 0.89 7.31 -2.59
C LYS A 269 -0.34 7.52 -3.47
N SER A 270 -0.18 7.31 -4.78
CA SER A 270 -1.27 7.40 -5.75
C SER A 270 -2.37 6.37 -5.46
N ALA A 271 -2.01 5.11 -5.17
CA ALA A 271 -2.96 4.05 -4.84
C ALA A 271 -3.74 4.36 -3.55
N ASN A 272 -3.05 4.83 -2.50
CA ASN A 272 -3.69 5.26 -1.25
C ASN A 272 -4.72 6.36 -1.53
N THR A 273 -4.31 7.44 -2.19
CA THR A 273 -5.18 8.58 -2.51
C THR A 273 -6.37 8.15 -3.39
N ALA A 274 -6.11 7.38 -4.44
CA ALA A 274 -7.14 6.93 -5.36
C ALA A 274 -8.17 6.02 -4.69
N ALA A 275 -7.72 5.04 -3.90
CA ALA A 275 -8.60 4.09 -3.23
C ALA A 275 -9.43 4.75 -2.13
N ILE A 276 -8.80 5.58 -1.27
CA ILE A 276 -9.46 6.20 -0.13
C ILE A 276 -10.43 7.29 -0.58
N ASN A 277 -10.02 8.18 -1.50
CA ASN A 277 -10.92 9.22 -1.99
C ASN A 277 -12.12 8.65 -2.74
N ASN A 278 -11.93 7.57 -3.50
CA ASN A 278 -13.03 6.87 -4.15
C ASN A 278 -14.00 6.24 -3.13
N LEU A 279 -13.48 5.67 -2.05
CA LEU A 279 -14.29 5.10 -0.98
C LEU A 279 -15.06 6.16 -0.21
N ILE A 280 -14.43 7.30 0.11
CA ILE A 280 -15.09 8.45 0.72
C ILE A 280 -16.19 8.99 -0.20
N ALA A 281 -15.92 9.14 -1.50
CA ALA A 281 -16.91 9.58 -2.47
C ALA A 281 -18.11 8.60 -2.59
N TYR A 282 -17.86 7.28 -2.48
CA TYR A 282 -18.92 6.29 -2.35
C TYR A 282 -19.76 6.53 -1.10
N ASP A 283 -19.12 6.73 0.03
CA ASP A 283 -19.77 6.88 1.33
C ASP A 283 -20.59 8.18 1.41
N GLU A 284 -20.03 9.30 0.93
CA GLU A 284 -20.73 10.60 0.89
C GLU A 284 -21.99 10.56 0.01
N ARG A 285 -21.97 9.89 -1.16
CA ARG A 285 -23.17 9.82 -2.03
C ARG A 285 -24.28 8.94 -1.48
N HIS A 286 -23.96 8.04 -0.52
CA HIS A 286 -24.95 7.24 0.19
C HIS A 286 -25.56 7.94 1.40
N GLY A 287 -24.99 9.06 1.84
CA GLY A 287 -25.54 9.93 2.88
C GLY A 287 -24.82 9.83 4.22
N TYR A 288 -25.10 10.78 5.06
CA TYR A 288 -24.51 10.94 6.39
C TYR A 288 -25.25 10.08 7.42
N ARG A 289 -24.53 9.29 8.19
CA ARG A 289 -25.06 8.37 9.20
C ARG A 289 -25.27 9.02 10.57
N GLY A 290 -24.87 10.29 10.75
CA GLY A 290 -24.93 11.00 12.01
C GLY A 290 -23.58 11.05 12.73
N ALA A 291 -23.58 11.66 13.91
CA ALA A 291 -22.41 11.77 14.76
C ALA A 291 -21.93 10.40 15.25
N GLU A 292 -20.63 10.27 15.52
CA GLU A 292 -20.06 9.07 16.12
C GLU A 292 -20.63 8.79 17.52
N ARG A 293 -20.77 9.86 18.31
CA ARG A 293 -21.40 9.84 19.62
C ARG A 293 -21.79 11.26 20.05
N THR A 294 -22.69 11.37 21.03
CA THR A 294 -23.05 12.63 21.68
C THR A 294 -22.36 12.71 23.04
N LEU A 295 -21.59 13.75 23.30
CA LEU A 295 -20.88 13.99 24.56
C LEU A 295 -21.76 14.71 25.57
N TRP A 296 -22.59 15.66 25.10
CA TRP A 296 -23.63 16.35 25.87
C TRP A 296 -24.78 16.74 24.97
N THR A 297 -25.97 16.90 25.55
CA THR A 297 -27.15 17.41 24.86
C THR A 297 -27.35 18.89 25.21
N PRO A 298 -28.19 19.65 24.48
CA PRO A 298 -28.48 21.05 24.80
C PRO A 298 -29.02 21.31 26.22
N GLU A 299 -29.61 20.30 26.86
CA GLU A 299 -30.14 20.38 28.22
C GLU A 299 -29.06 20.12 29.30
N GLN A 300 -27.90 19.63 28.91
CA GLN A 300 -26.78 19.31 29.81
C GLN A 300 -25.75 20.43 29.81
N THR A 301 -24.92 20.48 30.86
CA THR A 301 -23.80 21.41 30.90
C THR A 301 -22.83 21.08 29.79
N ALA A 302 -22.53 22.05 28.94
CA ALA A 302 -21.56 21.91 27.89
C ALA A 302 -20.15 21.61 28.47
N PHE A 303 -19.38 20.76 27.79
CA PHE A 303 -18.01 20.50 28.17
C PHE A 303 -17.17 21.78 27.97
N ASP A 304 -16.27 22.03 28.90
CA ASP A 304 -15.22 23.01 28.70
C ASP A 304 -14.12 22.49 27.75
N THR A 305 -13.20 23.37 27.39
CA THR A 305 -12.12 23.06 26.43
C THR A 305 -11.26 21.88 26.89
N GLU A 306 -10.94 21.80 28.19
CA GLU A 306 -10.10 20.73 28.75
C GLU A 306 -10.81 19.37 28.66
N GLN A 307 -12.11 19.34 28.96
CA GLN A 307 -12.93 18.13 28.85
C GLN A 307 -13.06 17.67 27.41
N ILE A 308 -13.22 18.61 26.44
CA ILE A 308 -13.26 18.30 25.01
C ILE A 308 -11.93 17.70 24.55
N GLU A 309 -10.81 18.34 24.87
CA GLU A 309 -9.46 17.86 24.53
C GLU A 309 -9.18 16.48 25.12
N LYS A 310 -9.54 16.27 26.39
CA LYS A 310 -9.40 14.96 27.04
C LYS A 310 -10.23 13.88 26.33
N SER A 311 -11.45 14.21 25.91
CA SER A 311 -12.31 13.31 25.15
C SER A 311 -11.71 12.94 23.79
N LEU A 312 -11.18 13.93 23.07
CA LEU A 312 -10.57 13.74 21.74
C LEU A 312 -9.21 13.03 21.80
N LYS A 313 -8.45 13.21 22.89
CA LYS A 313 -7.11 12.62 23.04
C LYS A 313 -7.12 11.09 22.87
N SER A 314 -8.15 10.43 23.37
CA SER A 314 -8.31 8.97 23.27
C SER A 314 -8.82 8.49 21.90
N GLN A 315 -9.30 9.38 21.05
CA GLN A 315 -9.83 9.01 19.74
C GLN A 315 -8.71 8.84 18.72
N PRO A 316 -8.74 7.80 17.87
CA PRO A 316 -7.79 7.66 16.77
C PRO A 316 -7.98 8.74 15.70
N THR A 317 -7.00 8.87 14.84
CA THR A 317 -7.10 9.58 13.56
C THR A 317 -6.92 8.54 12.46
N TYR A 318 -7.77 8.59 11.42
CA TYR A 318 -7.74 7.63 10.32
C TYR A 318 -7.31 8.28 9.00
N GLY A 319 -6.00 8.45 8.82
CA GLY A 319 -5.45 9.20 7.69
C GLY A 319 -5.87 10.68 7.78
N GLU A 320 -6.62 11.15 6.79
CA GLU A 320 -7.13 12.53 6.75
C GLU A 320 -8.37 12.77 7.64
N LEU A 321 -9.02 11.70 8.13
CA LEU A 321 -10.16 11.81 9.01
C LEU A 321 -9.71 12.11 10.44
N VAL A 322 -10.08 13.28 10.94
CA VAL A 322 -9.75 13.78 12.28
C VAL A 322 -11.03 13.88 13.10
N PRO A 323 -11.06 13.41 14.35
CA PRO A 323 -12.22 13.58 15.21
C PRO A 323 -12.33 15.05 15.68
N ALA A 324 -13.56 15.55 15.73
CA ALA A 324 -13.89 16.89 16.19
C ALA A 324 -15.16 16.86 17.04
N VAL A 325 -15.37 17.89 17.87
CA VAL A 325 -16.58 18.07 18.67
C VAL A 325 -17.27 19.35 18.22
N VAL A 326 -18.57 19.28 17.98
CA VAL A 326 -19.39 20.44 17.61
C VAL A 326 -19.66 21.29 18.86
N THR A 327 -19.16 22.50 18.86
CA THR A 327 -19.34 23.47 19.98
C THR A 327 -20.48 24.43 19.75
N LYS A 328 -20.75 24.79 18.47
CA LYS A 328 -21.86 25.71 18.11
C LYS A 328 -22.39 25.33 16.72
N VAL A 329 -23.70 25.47 16.52
CA VAL A 329 -24.32 25.28 15.20
C VAL A 329 -25.12 26.53 14.84
N GLU A 330 -24.84 27.10 13.66
CA GLU A 330 -25.56 28.22 13.05
C GLU A 330 -26.26 27.74 11.76
N PRO A 331 -27.19 28.48 11.18
CA PRO A 331 -27.92 27.97 10.01
C PRO A 331 -27.05 27.56 8.81
N LYS A 332 -25.88 28.17 8.62
CA LYS A 332 -24.99 27.93 7.47
C LYS A 332 -23.54 27.61 7.83
N SER A 333 -23.27 27.34 9.10
CA SER A 333 -21.94 26.95 9.59
C SER A 333 -22.05 26.17 10.89
N ALA A 334 -20.96 25.49 11.25
CA ALA A 334 -20.78 24.88 12.55
C ALA A 334 -19.38 25.17 13.06
N THR A 335 -19.27 25.62 14.30
CA THR A 335 -18.01 25.75 15.02
C THR A 335 -17.69 24.40 15.63
N ILE A 336 -16.47 23.95 15.46
CA ILE A 336 -16.00 22.65 15.90
C ILE A 336 -14.66 22.77 16.62
N TRP A 337 -14.40 21.89 17.56
CA TRP A 337 -13.08 21.72 18.18
C TRP A 337 -12.40 20.52 17.55
N VAL A 338 -11.36 20.75 16.77
CA VAL A 338 -10.65 19.68 16.04
C VAL A 338 -9.47 19.18 16.88
N LYS A 339 -9.31 17.87 17.00
CA LYS A 339 -8.21 17.24 17.73
C LYS A 339 -6.84 17.80 17.29
N ASN A 340 -6.03 18.26 18.25
CA ASN A 340 -4.68 18.82 18.08
C ASN A 340 -4.63 20.09 17.20
N ARG A 341 -5.76 20.75 16.93
CA ARG A 341 -5.84 21.99 16.15
C ARG A 341 -6.57 23.11 16.86
N GLY A 342 -7.55 22.78 17.70
CA GLY A 342 -8.38 23.73 18.40
C GLY A 342 -9.67 24.06 17.65
N GLU A 343 -10.15 25.32 17.84
CA GLU A 343 -11.39 25.80 17.27
C GLU A 343 -11.28 26.08 15.76
N GLU A 344 -12.20 25.53 15.00
CA GLU A 344 -12.28 25.59 13.53
C GLU A 344 -13.75 25.72 13.09
N THR A 345 -13.99 26.01 11.83
CA THR A 345 -15.34 26.17 11.29
C THR A 345 -15.59 25.30 10.08
N ILE A 346 -16.70 24.56 10.06
CA ILE A 346 -17.22 23.93 8.85
C ILE A 346 -18.23 24.89 8.21
N THR A 347 -17.97 25.29 6.97
CA THR A 347 -18.90 26.11 6.19
C THR A 347 -20.08 25.28 5.69
N TRP A 348 -21.14 25.94 5.19
CA TRP A 348 -22.26 25.25 4.56
C TRP A 348 -21.80 24.34 3.40
N GLN A 349 -20.83 24.75 2.61
CA GLN A 349 -20.29 23.96 1.52
C GLN A 349 -19.61 22.69 2.01
N GLY A 350 -18.95 22.75 3.16
CA GLY A 350 -18.30 21.61 3.79
C GLY A 350 -19.28 20.53 4.31
N MET A 351 -20.58 20.84 4.48
CA MET A 351 -21.54 19.90 5.09
C MET A 351 -22.84 19.70 4.29
N ASN A 352 -23.19 20.54 3.34
CA ASN A 352 -24.49 20.54 2.64
C ASN A 352 -24.76 19.27 1.82
N TRP A 353 -23.75 18.45 1.59
CA TRP A 353 -23.85 17.14 0.95
C TRP A 353 -24.57 16.12 1.83
N ALA A 354 -24.58 16.31 3.14
CA ALA A 354 -24.89 15.34 4.18
C ALA A 354 -26.41 15.05 4.29
N ARG A 355 -27.00 14.47 3.22
CA ARG A 355 -28.34 13.91 3.31
C ARG A 355 -28.34 12.78 4.32
N LYS A 356 -29.37 12.66 5.13
CA LYS A 356 -29.48 11.57 6.10
C LYS A 356 -29.46 10.21 5.40
N PHE A 357 -28.53 9.34 5.80
CA PHE A 357 -28.53 7.93 5.40
C PHE A 357 -29.79 7.24 5.96
N MET A 358 -30.49 6.49 5.15
CA MET A 358 -31.65 5.68 5.57
C MET A 358 -31.38 4.18 5.38
N THR A 359 -30.99 3.80 4.17
CA THR A 359 -30.56 2.45 3.80
C THR A 359 -29.54 2.57 2.67
N ASP A 360 -28.86 1.47 2.30
CA ASP A 360 -27.93 1.46 1.17
C ASP A 360 -28.58 1.89 -0.16
N ASP A 361 -29.91 1.81 -0.28
CA ASP A 361 -30.68 2.22 -1.46
C ASP A 361 -31.42 3.57 -1.30
N ARG A 362 -31.45 4.16 -0.09
CA ARG A 362 -32.28 5.31 0.20
C ARG A 362 -31.56 6.34 1.05
N GLN A 363 -31.59 7.60 0.58
CA GLN A 363 -31.14 8.79 1.30
C GLN A 363 -32.33 9.74 1.54
N GLY A 364 -32.25 10.48 2.64
CA GLY A 364 -33.23 11.51 3.00
C GLY A 364 -33.27 12.69 2.02
N PRO A 365 -34.09 13.72 2.32
CA PRO A 365 -34.08 14.97 1.57
C PRO A 365 -32.74 15.69 1.69
N ALA A 366 -32.51 16.68 0.83
CA ALA A 366 -31.36 17.58 0.97
C ALA A 366 -31.54 18.44 2.22
N PRO A 367 -30.51 18.58 3.07
CA PRO A 367 -30.58 19.45 4.24
C PRO A 367 -30.73 20.93 3.81
N GLN A 368 -31.42 21.70 4.61
CA GLN A 368 -31.66 23.14 4.36
C GLN A 368 -30.83 24.01 5.30
N SER A 369 -30.45 23.46 6.45
CA SER A 369 -29.69 24.13 7.50
C SER A 369 -28.65 23.19 8.09
N ALA A 370 -27.60 23.74 8.70
CA ALA A 370 -26.62 22.96 9.45
C ALA A 370 -27.26 22.24 10.66
N THR A 371 -28.33 22.82 11.23
CA THR A 371 -29.12 22.21 12.33
C THR A 371 -29.89 20.94 11.89
N ASP A 372 -30.10 20.73 10.58
CA ASP A 372 -30.66 19.49 10.06
C ASP A 372 -29.60 18.32 10.06
N ILE A 373 -28.34 18.67 10.23
CA ILE A 373 -27.19 17.75 10.07
C ILE A 373 -26.50 17.48 11.40
N LEU A 374 -26.23 18.55 12.18
CA LEU A 374 -25.40 18.55 13.38
C LEU A 374 -26.10 19.16 14.58
N ALA A 375 -25.77 18.69 15.77
CA ALA A 375 -26.15 19.27 17.04
C ALA A 375 -24.91 19.56 17.90
N THR A 376 -25.05 20.54 18.82
CA THR A 376 -24.00 20.88 19.78
C THR A 376 -23.72 19.69 20.70
N GLY A 377 -22.47 19.43 21.00
CA GLY A 377 -22.03 18.28 21.81
C GLY A 377 -21.82 16.99 21.04
N GLU A 378 -22.03 16.99 19.75
CA GLU A 378 -21.76 15.83 18.90
C GLU A 378 -20.27 15.69 18.58
N GLN A 379 -19.74 14.48 18.71
CA GLN A 379 -18.43 14.11 18.17
C GLN A 379 -18.61 13.60 16.75
N ILE A 380 -17.91 14.24 15.83
CA ILE A 380 -17.99 13.99 14.39
C ILE A 380 -16.60 13.71 13.81
N TRP A 381 -16.57 13.29 12.57
CA TRP A 381 -15.36 13.20 11.76
C TRP A 381 -15.31 14.33 10.75
N VAL A 382 -14.13 14.92 10.61
CA VAL A 382 -13.87 15.97 9.62
C VAL A 382 -12.58 15.70 8.87
N ARG A 383 -12.45 16.28 7.69
CA ARG A 383 -11.20 16.27 6.91
C ARG A 383 -10.91 17.65 6.34
N ALA A 384 -9.64 17.97 6.22
CA ALA A 384 -9.16 19.17 5.57
C ALA A 384 -9.16 18.96 4.05
N VAL A 385 -9.78 19.88 3.31
CA VAL A 385 -9.80 19.85 1.84
C VAL A 385 -9.17 21.13 1.32
N ALA A 386 -8.19 21.03 0.44
CA ALA A 386 -7.61 22.20 -0.21
C ALA A 386 -8.67 22.90 -1.05
N LEU A 387 -8.85 24.20 -0.86
CA LEU A 387 -9.67 25.02 -1.74
C LEU A 387 -9.01 25.05 -3.12
N ALA A 388 -9.72 24.56 -4.13
CA ALA A 388 -9.31 24.79 -5.51
C ALA A 388 -9.27 26.30 -5.75
N GLN A 389 -8.10 26.86 -6.03
CA GLN A 389 -8.00 28.26 -6.46
C GLN A 389 -8.80 28.41 -7.76
N ALA A 390 -9.90 29.14 -7.69
CA ALA A 390 -10.61 29.56 -8.90
C ALA A 390 -9.65 30.44 -9.70
N ASP A 391 -9.31 29.98 -10.94
CA ASP A 391 -8.62 30.65 -12.03
C ASP A 391 -8.04 32.07 -11.74
N SER A 392 -7.09 32.20 -10.84
CA SER A 392 -6.26 33.39 -10.71
C SER A 392 -4.80 33.00 -10.97
N LYS A 393 -4.24 33.52 -12.06
CA LYS A 393 -2.80 33.46 -12.35
C LYS A 393 -2.00 33.92 -11.10
N PRO A 394 -0.95 33.21 -10.71
CA PRO A 394 -0.12 33.66 -9.59
C PRO A 394 0.58 34.96 -9.96
N THR A 395 0.24 36.03 -9.28
CA THR A 395 1.03 37.25 -9.24
C THR A 395 1.86 37.20 -7.96
N SER A 396 3.19 37.11 -8.15
CA SER A 396 4.26 37.24 -7.16
C SER A 396 4.62 36.00 -6.29
N GLU A 397 5.92 35.73 -6.27
CA GLU A 397 6.65 34.68 -5.55
C GLU A 397 6.79 34.97 -4.03
N GLU A 398 5.73 35.28 -3.33
CA GLU A 398 5.81 35.39 -1.86
C GLU A 398 4.61 34.67 -1.23
N ASN A 399 4.88 33.60 -0.44
CA ASN A 399 4.00 32.76 0.37
C ASN A 399 3.44 31.48 -0.29
N ALA A 400 4.34 30.52 -0.56
CA ALA A 400 3.96 29.18 -0.97
C ALA A 400 3.41 28.27 0.17
N ASP A 401 3.21 28.78 1.38
CA ASP A 401 2.93 27.95 2.58
C ASP A 401 1.55 28.15 3.23
N SER A 402 0.63 28.87 2.59
CA SER A 402 -0.75 28.97 3.06
C SER A 402 -1.76 28.50 2.02
N THR A 403 -1.80 27.21 1.76
CA THR A 403 -2.98 26.61 1.12
C THR A 403 -4.17 26.80 2.06
N MET A 404 -5.11 27.68 1.67
CA MET A 404 -6.35 27.85 2.44
C MET A 404 -7.09 26.52 2.42
N VAL A 405 -7.29 25.96 3.60
CA VAL A 405 -7.91 24.65 3.83
C VAL A 405 -9.34 24.89 4.31
N GLU A 406 -10.30 24.20 3.70
CA GLU A 406 -11.68 24.15 4.17
C GLU A 406 -11.92 22.85 4.94
N TRP A 407 -12.56 22.95 6.12
CA TRP A 407 -12.99 21.76 6.86
C TRP A 407 -14.29 21.22 6.28
N ARG A 408 -14.27 19.92 5.99
CA ARG A 408 -15.41 19.19 5.43
C ARG A 408 -15.88 18.10 6.38
N LEU A 409 -17.19 18.06 6.63
CA LEU A 409 -17.83 16.98 7.37
C LEU A 409 -17.57 15.66 6.64
N SER A 410 -17.24 14.65 7.40
CA SER A 410 -16.95 13.32 6.89
C SER A 410 -17.42 12.24 7.86
N GLN A 411 -17.18 10.99 7.57
CA GLN A 411 -17.49 9.84 8.41
C GLN A 411 -16.60 8.65 8.06
N VAL A 412 -16.40 7.71 8.98
CA VAL A 412 -15.65 6.49 8.71
C VAL A 412 -16.49 5.62 7.78
N PRO A 413 -15.99 5.25 6.59
CA PRO A 413 -16.74 4.43 5.64
C PRO A 413 -17.10 3.05 6.19
N ASN A 414 -18.32 2.61 5.96
CA ASN A 414 -18.74 1.24 6.26
C ASN A 414 -18.29 0.23 5.19
N ALA A 415 -18.20 0.67 3.95
CA ALA A 415 -17.62 -0.12 2.87
C ALA A 415 -16.09 -0.14 2.98
N ASN A 416 -15.48 -1.12 2.36
CA ASN A 416 -14.04 -1.25 2.27
C ASN A 416 -13.57 -1.28 0.81
N THR A 417 -12.29 -1.14 0.62
CA THR A 417 -11.63 -1.16 -0.68
C THR A 417 -10.38 -2.03 -0.63
N ALA A 418 -9.97 -2.54 -1.78
CA ALA A 418 -8.64 -3.05 -2.01
C ALA A 418 -8.13 -2.54 -3.35
N PHE A 419 -6.85 -2.24 -3.40
CA PHE A 419 -6.18 -1.83 -4.62
C PHE A 419 -4.83 -2.51 -4.73
N VAL A 420 -4.50 -3.04 -5.92
CA VAL A 420 -3.22 -3.69 -6.21
C VAL A 420 -2.75 -3.23 -7.56
N ALA A 421 -1.50 -2.80 -7.64
CA ALA A 421 -0.81 -2.62 -8.92
C ALA A 421 0.41 -3.53 -8.97
N MET A 422 0.65 -4.14 -10.14
CA MET A 422 1.68 -5.14 -10.34
C MET A 422 2.39 -4.92 -11.67
N ASN A 423 3.70 -5.18 -11.69
CA ASN A 423 4.46 -5.25 -12.92
C ASN A 423 4.14 -6.59 -13.62
N PRO A 424 3.56 -6.56 -14.84
CA PRO A 424 3.22 -7.78 -15.55
C PRO A 424 4.42 -8.58 -16.07
N GLU A 425 5.61 -7.97 -16.17
CA GLU A 425 6.80 -8.63 -16.72
C GLU A 425 7.50 -9.54 -15.70
N ASN A 426 7.36 -9.27 -14.38
CA ASN A 426 8.06 -10.03 -13.36
C ASN A 426 7.22 -10.32 -12.09
N GLY A 427 6.00 -9.81 -12.01
CA GLY A 427 5.14 -10.05 -10.84
C GLY A 427 5.39 -9.15 -9.63
N ALA A 428 6.29 -8.17 -9.68
CA ALA A 428 6.53 -7.25 -8.59
C ALA A 428 5.25 -6.47 -8.23
N VAL A 429 4.86 -6.49 -6.95
CA VAL A 429 3.71 -5.71 -6.47
C VAL A 429 4.18 -4.28 -6.21
N LEU A 430 3.81 -3.37 -7.11
CA LEU A 430 4.26 -1.97 -7.13
C LEU A 430 3.48 -1.09 -6.14
N SER A 431 2.24 -1.43 -5.83
CA SER A 431 1.45 -0.78 -4.78
C SER A 431 0.36 -1.71 -4.26
N LEU A 432 0.00 -1.54 -2.98
CA LEU A 432 -1.03 -2.34 -2.33
C LEU A 432 -1.77 -1.56 -1.25
N VAL A 433 -3.11 -1.55 -1.35
CA VAL A 433 -4.02 -1.01 -0.34
C VAL A 433 -4.96 -2.13 0.11
N GLY A 434 -4.91 -2.50 1.37
CA GLY A 434 -5.67 -3.63 1.93
C GLY A 434 -6.99 -3.24 2.61
N GLY A 435 -7.35 -1.96 2.64
CA GLY A 435 -8.59 -1.47 3.27
C GLY A 435 -8.60 0.04 3.42
N PHE A 436 -9.64 0.57 4.07
CA PHE A 436 -9.76 2.00 4.34
C PHE A 436 -8.59 2.54 5.16
N ASN A 437 -8.30 1.91 6.30
CA ASN A 437 -7.21 2.33 7.18
C ASN A 437 -6.72 1.15 8.02
N PHE A 438 -5.40 0.99 8.13
CA PHE A 438 -4.77 -0.13 8.86
C PHE A 438 -4.98 -0.06 10.38
N VAL A 439 -5.03 1.14 10.96
CA VAL A 439 -5.30 1.32 12.40
C VAL A 439 -6.74 0.92 12.73
N HIS A 440 -7.67 1.23 11.82
CA HIS A 440 -9.07 0.83 11.94
C HIS A 440 -9.26 -0.68 11.76
N ASN A 441 -8.61 -1.29 10.76
CA ASN A 441 -8.70 -2.72 10.51
C ASN A 441 -7.44 -3.26 9.82
N LYS A 442 -6.77 -4.21 10.48
CA LYS A 442 -5.52 -4.82 10.01
C LYS A 442 -5.72 -5.88 8.93
N PHE A 443 -6.95 -6.35 8.70
CA PHE A 443 -7.26 -7.37 7.70
C PHE A 443 -6.94 -6.86 6.29
N ASN A 444 -5.99 -7.53 5.64
CA ASN A 444 -5.53 -7.16 4.30
C ASN A 444 -6.44 -7.75 3.21
N ARG A 445 -7.37 -6.95 2.74
CA ARG A 445 -8.35 -7.40 1.72
C ARG A 445 -7.73 -7.64 0.36
N ALA A 446 -6.57 -7.08 0.09
CA ALA A 446 -5.88 -7.32 -1.18
C ALA A 446 -5.36 -8.76 -1.31
N THR A 447 -4.91 -9.36 -0.20
CA THR A 447 -4.29 -10.70 -0.18
C THR A 447 -5.12 -11.78 0.51
N GLN A 448 -6.01 -11.38 1.45
CA GLN A 448 -6.74 -12.32 2.32
C GLN A 448 -8.24 -12.40 2.02
N SER A 449 -8.84 -11.37 1.42
CA SER A 449 -10.28 -11.35 1.17
C SER A 449 -10.61 -12.05 -0.14
N VAL A 450 -11.19 -13.23 -0.04
CA VAL A 450 -11.69 -14.01 -1.19
C VAL A 450 -13.09 -13.53 -1.54
N ARG A 451 -13.22 -12.82 -2.67
CA ARG A 451 -14.45 -12.14 -3.09
C ARG A 451 -14.95 -12.62 -4.43
N GLN A 452 -16.26 -12.69 -4.60
CA GLN A 452 -16.87 -13.06 -5.86
C GLN A 452 -16.46 -12.08 -6.98
N VAL A 453 -15.93 -12.60 -8.09
CA VAL A 453 -15.30 -11.77 -9.13
C VAL A 453 -16.27 -11.17 -10.15
N GLY A 454 -17.51 -11.71 -10.22
CA GLY A 454 -18.50 -11.25 -11.18
C GLY A 454 -17.96 -11.27 -12.61
N SER A 455 -18.37 -10.31 -13.41
CA SER A 455 -17.96 -10.23 -14.83
C SER A 455 -16.47 -10.02 -15.08
N SER A 456 -15.63 -9.90 -14.05
CA SER A 456 -14.16 -9.84 -14.19
C SER A 456 -13.57 -11.15 -14.71
N ILE A 457 -14.29 -12.28 -14.59
CA ILE A 457 -13.86 -13.59 -15.09
C ILE A 457 -14.00 -13.73 -16.62
N LYS A 458 -14.83 -12.92 -17.26
CA LYS A 458 -15.17 -13.09 -18.68
C LYS A 458 -13.98 -13.06 -19.63
N PRO A 459 -12.96 -12.19 -19.48
CA PRO A 459 -11.79 -12.24 -20.37
C PRO A 459 -11.14 -13.62 -20.44
N PHE A 460 -11.07 -14.34 -19.34
CA PHE A 460 -10.46 -15.68 -19.26
C PHE A 460 -11.32 -16.74 -19.99
N ILE A 461 -12.63 -16.65 -19.89
CA ILE A 461 -13.57 -17.54 -20.61
C ILE A 461 -13.51 -17.26 -22.11
N TYR A 462 -13.44 -15.98 -22.48
CA TYR A 462 -13.31 -15.57 -23.90
C TYR A 462 -11.93 -15.93 -24.46
N SER A 463 -10.89 -15.95 -23.65
CA SER A 463 -9.56 -16.45 -24.01
C SER A 463 -9.64 -17.94 -24.38
N ALA A 464 -10.31 -18.76 -23.56
CA ALA A 464 -10.53 -20.17 -23.87
C ALA A 464 -11.35 -20.39 -25.16
N ALA A 465 -12.31 -19.49 -25.45
CA ALA A 465 -13.06 -19.54 -26.71
C ALA A 465 -12.17 -19.21 -27.92
N ILE A 466 -11.28 -18.20 -27.82
CA ILE A 466 -10.32 -17.87 -28.88
C ILE A 466 -9.41 -19.07 -29.15
N ASP A 467 -8.89 -19.73 -28.16
CA ASP A 467 -8.03 -20.92 -28.30
C ASP A 467 -8.79 -22.12 -28.93
N LYS A 468 -10.13 -22.13 -28.84
CA LYS A 468 -11.02 -23.10 -29.54
C LYS A 468 -11.44 -22.65 -30.93
N GLY A 469 -10.85 -21.61 -31.48
CA GLY A 469 -11.09 -21.16 -32.87
C GLY A 469 -12.16 -20.09 -33.00
N TYR A 470 -12.74 -19.55 -31.92
CA TYR A 470 -13.57 -18.35 -32.00
C TYR A 470 -12.73 -17.15 -32.42
N THR A 471 -13.36 -16.25 -33.18
CA THR A 471 -12.74 -14.99 -33.61
C THR A 471 -13.44 -13.79 -32.97
N LEU A 472 -12.85 -12.62 -33.09
CA LEU A 472 -13.48 -11.37 -32.63
C LEU A 472 -14.79 -11.06 -33.37
N ALA A 473 -14.92 -11.60 -34.58
CA ALA A 473 -16.08 -11.47 -35.47
C ALA A 473 -17.14 -12.59 -35.27
N SER A 474 -16.81 -13.66 -34.59
CA SER A 474 -17.75 -14.76 -34.35
C SER A 474 -19.03 -14.26 -33.71
N LEU A 475 -20.18 -14.64 -34.29
CA LEU A 475 -21.50 -14.26 -33.83
C LEU A 475 -21.97 -15.19 -32.73
N VAL A 476 -22.39 -14.61 -31.62
CA VAL A 476 -23.04 -15.29 -30.52
C VAL A 476 -24.39 -14.62 -30.25
N ASN A 477 -25.45 -15.41 -30.10
CA ASN A 477 -26.78 -14.84 -29.96
C ASN A 477 -27.00 -14.22 -28.57
N ASP A 478 -27.22 -12.90 -28.52
CA ASP A 478 -27.67 -12.18 -27.33
C ASP A 478 -29.19 -12.21 -27.20
N ALA A 479 -29.73 -13.38 -26.86
CA ALA A 479 -31.16 -13.63 -26.66
C ALA A 479 -31.40 -14.31 -25.29
N PRO A 480 -32.58 -14.18 -24.69
CA PRO A 480 -32.92 -14.84 -23.42
C PRO A 480 -32.63 -16.34 -23.42
N ILE A 481 -32.12 -16.85 -22.29
CA ILE A 481 -31.93 -18.27 -22.04
C ILE A 481 -32.97 -18.72 -21.02
N ASN A 482 -33.75 -19.73 -21.37
CA ASN A 482 -34.69 -20.41 -20.49
C ASN A 482 -34.29 -21.90 -20.46
N GLN A 483 -33.60 -22.31 -19.43
CA GLN A 483 -33.22 -23.71 -19.26
C GLN A 483 -33.52 -24.19 -17.84
N TRP A 484 -33.93 -25.42 -17.71
CA TRP A 484 -34.11 -26.08 -16.44
C TRP A 484 -32.74 -26.50 -15.90
N ASP A 485 -32.37 -25.98 -14.74
CA ASP A 485 -31.19 -26.41 -14.01
C ASP A 485 -31.57 -27.53 -13.04
N LYS A 486 -31.18 -28.76 -13.37
CA LYS A 486 -31.45 -29.93 -12.55
C LYS A 486 -30.79 -29.89 -11.17
N SER A 487 -29.67 -29.16 -11.03
CA SER A 487 -28.91 -29.05 -9.77
C SER A 487 -29.59 -28.12 -8.76
N GLN A 488 -30.38 -27.16 -9.23
CA GLN A 488 -31.02 -26.15 -8.38
C GLN A 488 -32.56 -26.35 -8.30
N GLY A 489 -33.12 -27.34 -9.00
CA GLY A 489 -34.54 -27.60 -9.01
C GLY A 489 -35.42 -26.48 -9.60
N THR A 490 -34.80 -25.46 -10.22
CA THR A 490 -35.48 -24.29 -10.83
C THR A 490 -34.94 -24.01 -12.23
N ALA A 491 -35.76 -23.35 -13.06
CA ALA A 491 -35.25 -22.88 -14.35
C ALA A 491 -34.25 -21.78 -14.17
N TRP A 492 -32.98 -22.02 -14.52
CA TRP A 492 -31.97 -20.99 -14.51
C TRP A 492 -32.16 -20.03 -15.68
N ARG A 493 -32.36 -18.74 -15.37
CA ARG A 493 -32.67 -17.68 -16.35
C ARG A 493 -31.67 -16.53 -16.22
N PRO A 494 -30.43 -16.68 -16.75
CA PRO A 494 -29.49 -15.59 -16.77
C PRO A 494 -30.01 -14.42 -17.59
N LYS A 495 -29.87 -13.19 -17.05
CA LYS A 495 -30.30 -11.96 -17.72
C LYS A 495 -29.10 -11.02 -17.93
N ASN A 496 -29.17 -10.24 -19.01
CA ASN A 496 -28.26 -9.09 -19.14
C ASN A 496 -28.58 -8.02 -18.11
N SER A 497 -27.64 -7.14 -17.86
CA SER A 497 -27.80 -5.98 -16.98
C SER A 497 -27.39 -4.70 -17.73
N PRO A 498 -28.30 -3.85 -18.17
CA PRO A 498 -29.77 -3.99 -18.14
C PRO A 498 -30.28 -5.17 -18.98
N PRO A 499 -31.52 -5.63 -18.78
CA PRO A 499 -32.08 -6.81 -19.46
C PRO A 499 -32.51 -6.48 -20.91
N THR A 500 -31.57 -6.03 -21.71
CA THR A 500 -31.73 -5.71 -23.14
C THR A 500 -30.96 -6.73 -23.98
N TYR A 501 -31.51 -7.13 -25.09
CA TYR A 501 -30.99 -8.15 -25.97
C TYR A 501 -30.91 -7.60 -27.38
N ILE A 502 -29.86 -7.92 -28.10
CA ILE A 502 -29.56 -7.36 -29.43
C ILE A 502 -29.40 -8.43 -30.51
N GLY A 503 -29.70 -9.70 -30.20
CA GLY A 503 -29.63 -10.79 -31.16
C GLY A 503 -28.21 -11.26 -31.48
N PRO A 504 -27.96 -11.82 -32.68
CA PRO A 504 -26.62 -12.25 -33.09
C PRO A 504 -25.63 -11.10 -33.00
N THR A 505 -24.58 -11.27 -32.23
CA THR A 505 -23.65 -10.19 -31.87
C THR A 505 -22.23 -10.69 -31.87
N ARG A 506 -21.29 -9.91 -32.41
CA ARG A 506 -19.89 -10.26 -32.45
C ARG A 506 -19.29 -10.43 -31.07
N LEU A 507 -18.40 -11.42 -30.93
CA LEU A 507 -17.74 -11.79 -29.66
C LEU A 507 -17.09 -10.57 -29.00
N ARG A 508 -16.43 -9.68 -29.78
CA ARG A 508 -15.82 -8.43 -29.31
C ARG A 508 -16.81 -7.55 -28.54
N ILE A 509 -18.02 -7.36 -29.11
CA ILE A 509 -19.05 -6.52 -28.48
C ILE A 509 -19.57 -7.18 -27.20
N GLY A 510 -19.76 -8.51 -27.24
CA GLY A 510 -20.21 -9.29 -26.08
C GLY A 510 -19.34 -9.10 -24.84
N LEU A 511 -18.00 -9.16 -25.00
CA LEU A 511 -17.09 -8.90 -23.89
C LEU A 511 -17.05 -7.42 -23.50
N ALA A 512 -16.96 -6.51 -24.47
CA ALA A 512 -16.86 -5.07 -24.24
C ALA A 512 -18.07 -4.50 -23.48
N GLN A 513 -19.28 -4.95 -23.84
CA GLN A 513 -20.52 -4.59 -23.17
C GLN A 513 -20.89 -5.53 -22.02
N SER A 514 -20.06 -6.52 -21.74
CA SER A 514 -20.22 -7.46 -20.63
C SER A 514 -21.56 -8.23 -20.66
N LYS A 515 -22.01 -8.64 -21.86
CA LYS A 515 -23.28 -9.38 -22.03
C LYS A 515 -23.26 -10.72 -21.29
N ASN A 516 -24.25 -10.94 -20.42
CA ASN A 516 -24.30 -12.13 -19.58
C ASN A 516 -24.68 -13.39 -20.36
N VAL A 517 -25.73 -13.28 -21.16
CA VAL A 517 -26.23 -14.44 -21.90
C VAL A 517 -25.25 -14.92 -22.96
N MET A 518 -24.50 -14.01 -23.57
CA MET A 518 -23.43 -14.37 -24.50
C MET A 518 -22.30 -15.11 -23.76
N ALA A 519 -21.88 -14.64 -22.58
CA ALA A 519 -20.84 -15.31 -21.80
C ALA A 519 -21.23 -16.75 -21.41
N VAL A 520 -22.50 -16.98 -21.09
CA VAL A 520 -23.01 -18.32 -20.81
C VAL A 520 -22.98 -19.20 -22.06
N ARG A 521 -23.37 -18.69 -23.22
CA ARG A 521 -23.29 -19.46 -24.49
C ARG A 521 -21.83 -19.75 -24.89
N VAL A 522 -20.94 -18.79 -24.74
CA VAL A 522 -19.50 -19.00 -24.96
C VAL A 522 -18.99 -20.10 -24.06
N LEU A 523 -19.30 -20.07 -22.76
CA LEU A 523 -18.91 -21.12 -21.80
C LEU A 523 -19.42 -22.50 -22.22
N ARG A 524 -20.68 -22.60 -22.64
CA ARG A 524 -21.30 -23.87 -23.10
C ARG A 524 -20.56 -24.45 -24.30
N ASN A 525 -20.20 -23.60 -25.24
CA ASN A 525 -19.49 -24.03 -26.44
C ASN A 525 -18.03 -24.40 -26.16
N VAL A 526 -17.37 -23.75 -25.19
CA VAL A 526 -16.05 -24.15 -24.70
C VAL A 526 -16.13 -25.45 -23.91
N GLY A 527 -17.16 -25.65 -23.11
CA GLY A 527 -17.31 -26.72 -22.15
C GLY A 527 -16.96 -26.28 -20.73
N LEU A 528 -17.75 -26.74 -19.75
CA LEU A 528 -17.62 -26.32 -18.36
C LEU A 528 -16.30 -26.79 -17.73
N ASP A 529 -15.98 -28.09 -17.86
CA ASP A 529 -14.80 -28.69 -17.26
C ASP A 529 -13.52 -28.18 -17.95
N GLU A 530 -13.53 -28.05 -19.27
CA GLU A 530 -12.43 -27.49 -20.04
C GLU A 530 -12.17 -26.01 -19.67
N THR A 531 -13.22 -25.23 -19.44
CA THR A 531 -13.07 -23.84 -18.97
C THR A 531 -12.46 -23.80 -17.57
N ARG A 532 -12.88 -24.68 -16.65
CA ARG A 532 -12.32 -24.73 -15.31
C ARG A 532 -10.85 -25.09 -15.32
N GLU A 533 -10.45 -26.06 -16.13
CA GLU A 533 -9.04 -26.42 -16.33
C GLU A 533 -8.26 -25.29 -16.97
N TYR A 534 -8.82 -24.61 -17.97
CA TYR A 534 -8.21 -23.46 -18.63
C TYR A 534 -7.92 -22.31 -17.64
N LEU A 535 -8.82 -22.07 -16.70
CA LEU A 535 -8.65 -21.01 -15.69
C LEU A 535 -7.45 -21.26 -14.75
N THR A 536 -7.01 -22.51 -14.55
CA THR A 536 -5.84 -22.82 -13.73
C THR A 536 -4.55 -22.28 -14.32
N ARG A 537 -4.47 -22.10 -15.65
CA ARG A 537 -3.31 -21.49 -16.35
C ARG A 537 -3.01 -20.07 -15.87
N PHE A 538 -4.01 -19.38 -15.31
CA PHE A 538 -3.87 -18.03 -14.76
C PHE A 538 -3.59 -18.00 -13.26
N GLY A 539 -3.27 -19.15 -12.66
CA GLY A 539 -3.02 -19.29 -11.23
C GLY A 539 -4.28 -19.30 -10.36
N PHE A 540 -5.45 -19.56 -10.96
CA PHE A 540 -6.69 -19.70 -10.21
C PHE A 540 -6.84 -21.15 -9.73
N ASP A 541 -7.08 -21.29 -8.43
CA ASP A 541 -7.30 -22.59 -7.83
C ASP A 541 -8.64 -23.17 -8.32
N ILE A 542 -8.61 -24.38 -8.82
CA ILE A 542 -9.79 -25.05 -9.37
C ILE A 542 -10.92 -25.23 -8.34
N ASP A 543 -10.55 -25.32 -7.05
CA ASP A 543 -11.51 -25.43 -5.94
C ASP A 543 -12.22 -24.10 -5.64
N GLN A 544 -11.65 -22.98 -6.04
CA GLN A 544 -12.26 -21.65 -5.94
C GLN A 544 -13.20 -21.35 -7.11
N VAL A 545 -13.23 -22.21 -8.13
CA VAL A 545 -14.08 -22.09 -9.32
C VAL A 545 -15.16 -23.18 -9.29
N PRO A 546 -16.42 -22.82 -9.02
CA PRO A 546 -17.50 -23.82 -8.86
C PRO A 546 -17.76 -24.57 -10.17
N ARG A 547 -18.11 -25.85 -10.09
CA ARG A 547 -18.50 -26.69 -11.24
C ARG A 547 -19.94 -26.41 -11.65
N SER A 548 -20.19 -25.19 -12.13
CA SER A 548 -21.48 -24.72 -12.57
C SER A 548 -21.34 -23.67 -13.67
N GLU A 549 -22.28 -23.60 -14.60
CA GLU A 549 -22.31 -22.57 -15.65
C GLU A 549 -22.36 -21.13 -15.09
N THR A 550 -22.68 -20.98 -13.80
CA THR A 550 -22.65 -19.68 -13.11
C THR A 550 -21.26 -19.03 -13.08
N ILE A 551 -20.18 -19.80 -13.34
CA ILE A 551 -18.83 -19.23 -13.51
C ILE A 551 -18.78 -18.22 -14.67
N ALA A 552 -19.62 -18.38 -15.72
CA ALA A 552 -19.73 -17.40 -16.81
C ALA A 552 -20.11 -15.99 -16.31
N LEU A 553 -20.78 -15.93 -15.16
CA LEU A 553 -21.20 -14.71 -14.47
C LEU A 553 -20.32 -14.39 -13.24
N GLY A 554 -19.26 -15.15 -13.05
CA GLY A 554 -18.27 -14.92 -12.01
C GLY A 554 -18.67 -15.42 -10.63
N ALA A 555 -19.27 -16.60 -10.54
CA ALA A 555 -19.58 -17.25 -9.25
C ALA A 555 -18.32 -17.69 -8.49
N GLY A 556 -17.15 -17.79 -9.14
CA GLY A 556 -15.87 -18.04 -8.48
C GLY A 556 -15.43 -16.84 -7.61
N SER A 557 -14.65 -17.13 -6.59
CA SER A 557 -14.18 -16.12 -5.63
C SER A 557 -12.65 -16.11 -5.57
N LEU A 558 -12.05 -14.93 -5.73
CA LEU A 558 -10.60 -14.73 -5.78
C LEU A 558 -10.20 -13.48 -4.98
N THR A 559 -8.92 -13.40 -4.61
CA THR A 559 -8.38 -12.18 -4.01
C THR A 559 -8.02 -11.14 -5.07
N PRO A 560 -7.97 -9.84 -4.72
CA PRO A 560 -7.52 -8.79 -5.64
C PRO A 560 -6.13 -9.03 -6.23
N VAL A 561 -5.19 -9.57 -5.47
CA VAL A 561 -3.84 -9.93 -5.98
C VAL A 561 -3.94 -11.02 -7.04
N LYS A 562 -4.74 -12.07 -6.82
CA LYS A 562 -4.94 -13.16 -7.79
C LYS A 562 -5.59 -12.64 -9.08
N MET A 563 -6.50 -11.67 -8.96
CA MET A 563 -7.08 -11.02 -10.14
C MET A 563 -6.03 -10.21 -10.91
N ALA A 564 -5.17 -9.44 -10.22
CA ALA A 564 -4.08 -8.70 -10.86
C ALA A 564 -3.10 -9.65 -11.56
N GLN A 565 -2.74 -10.77 -10.92
CA GLN A 565 -1.90 -11.84 -11.47
C GLN A 565 -2.50 -12.40 -12.77
N GLY A 566 -3.77 -12.79 -12.77
CA GLY A 566 -4.43 -13.32 -13.96
C GLY A 566 -4.49 -12.31 -15.11
N TYR A 567 -4.76 -11.03 -14.82
CA TYR A 567 -4.77 -9.97 -15.85
C TYR A 567 -3.37 -9.63 -16.37
N SER A 568 -2.31 -9.91 -15.59
CA SER A 568 -0.92 -9.74 -16.03
C SER A 568 -0.60 -10.66 -17.22
N VAL A 569 -1.17 -11.86 -17.27
CA VAL A 569 -0.99 -12.79 -18.40
C VAL A 569 -1.46 -12.17 -19.72
N PHE A 570 -2.57 -11.43 -19.72
CA PHE A 570 -2.99 -10.74 -20.93
C PHE A 570 -2.11 -9.53 -21.25
N ALA A 571 -1.66 -8.80 -20.25
CA ALA A 571 -0.88 -7.58 -20.42
C ALA A 571 0.52 -7.86 -21.00
N ASN A 572 1.15 -8.97 -20.59
CA ASN A 572 2.53 -9.31 -20.93
C ASN A 572 2.70 -10.21 -22.18
N GLY A 573 1.59 -10.60 -22.83
CA GLY A 573 1.67 -11.45 -24.04
C GLY A 573 1.52 -12.96 -23.77
N GLY A 574 0.95 -13.34 -22.63
CA GLY A 574 0.58 -14.73 -22.35
C GLY A 574 1.44 -15.46 -21.33
N TYR A 575 2.31 -14.76 -20.62
CA TYR A 575 3.23 -15.35 -19.66
C TYR A 575 2.69 -15.28 -18.24
N TYR A 576 2.90 -16.37 -17.48
CA TYR A 576 2.48 -16.44 -16.08
C TYR A 576 3.62 -15.98 -15.16
N VAL A 577 3.35 -14.98 -14.33
CA VAL A 577 4.27 -14.46 -13.32
C VAL A 577 3.61 -14.53 -11.94
N GLU A 578 4.40 -14.81 -10.92
CA GLU A 578 3.90 -14.85 -9.54
C GLU A 578 4.11 -13.51 -8.83
N PRO A 579 3.12 -13.07 -8.04
CA PRO A 579 3.26 -11.83 -7.27
C PRO A 579 4.29 -12.01 -6.15
N PHE A 580 5.23 -11.06 -6.04
CA PHE A 580 6.18 -11.01 -4.93
C PHE A 580 6.27 -9.59 -4.37
N TYR A 581 6.75 -9.50 -3.10
CA TYR A 581 6.66 -8.27 -2.30
C TYR A 581 8.02 -7.81 -1.77
N ILE A 582 8.99 -8.71 -1.65
CA ILE A 582 10.30 -8.44 -1.09
C ILE A 582 11.31 -8.49 -2.22
N ASN A 583 12.02 -7.37 -2.42
CA ASN A 583 13.02 -7.25 -3.46
C ASN A 583 14.42 -7.61 -2.93
N ARG A 584 14.77 -7.10 -1.74
CA ARG A 584 16.11 -7.27 -1.18
C ARG A 584 16.07 -7.23 0.35
N LEU A 585 16.97 -7.97 0.98
CA LEU A 585 17.24 -7.91 2.41
C LEU A 585 18.71 -7.56 2.62
N GLU A 586 18.95 -6.52 3.41
CA GLU A 586 20.28 -6.12 3.85
C GLU A 586 20.47 -6.38 5.34
N GLY A 587 21.67 -6.73 5.72
CA GLY A 587 22.10 -6.77 7.11
C GLY A 587 22.23 -5.34 7.71
N PRO A 588 22.50 -5.26 9.02
CA PRO A 588 22.60 -3.97 9.70
C PRO A 588 23.73 -3.07 9.17
N TYR A 589 24.73 -3.66 8.54
CA TYR A 589 25.90 -2.96 7.99
C TYR A 589 25.84 -2.74 6.47
N GLY A 590 24.70 -3.10 5.85
CA GLY A 590 24.48 -2.88 4.42
C GLY A 590 24.92 -4.05 3.51
N ASP A 591 25.34 -5.16 4.08
CA ASP A 591 25.61 -6.40 3.37
C ASP A 591 24.30 -7.00 2.81
N VAL A 592 24.29 -7.38 1.55
CA VAL A 592 23.11 -8.00 0.92
C VAL A 592 23.03 -9.46 1.35
N ILE A 593 21.96 -9.80 2.09
CA ILE A 593 21.69 -11.16 2.59
C ILE A 593 20.81 -11.94 1.60
N PHE A 594 19.89 -11.24 0.93
CA PHE A 594 18.94 -11.83 -0.01
C PHE A 594 18.61 -10.82 -1.10
N GLU A 595 18.53 -11.28 -2.32
CA GLU A 595 18.00 -10.56 -3.46
C GLU A 595 17.00 -11.46 -4.19
N ALA A 596 15.85 -10.92 -4.56
CA ALA A 596 14.80 -11.68 -5.20
C ALA A 596 15.19 -12.01 -6.65
N THR A 597 15.04 -13.26 -7.04
CA THR A 597 15.16 -13.74 -8.41
C THR A 597 13.79 -14.12 -8.94
N PRO A 598 12.94 -13.11 -9.29
CA PRO A 598 11.59 -13.40 -9.76
C PRO A 598 11.61 -14.08 -11.13
N THR A 599 10.56 -14.86 -11.40
CA THR A 599 10.31 -15.37 -12.73
C THR A 599 9.94 -14.22 -13.66
N THR A 600 10.73 -13.97 -14.71
CA THR A 600 10.57 -12.84 -15.63
C THR A 600 10.14 -13.29 -17.02
N VAL A 601 9.35 -12.43 -17.69
CA VAL A 601 8.96 -12.66 -19.08
C VAL A 601 10.21 -12.59 -19.97
N CYS A 602 10.43 -13.64 -20.73
CA CYS A 602 11.46 -13.71 -21.74
C CYS A 602 10.83 -13.84 -23.12
N ARG A 603 11.06 -12.85 -23.99
CA ARG A 603 10.73 -12.90 -25.40
C ARG A 603 11.98 -13.37 -26.18
N GLN A 604 11.88 -13.71 -27.46
CA GLN A 604 12.91 -14.38 -28.26
C GLN A 604 14.36 -13.86 -28.11
N ASP A 605 14.55 -12.59 -27.73
CA ASP A 605 15.88 -11.98 -27.65
C ASP A 605 16.73 -12.45 -26.45
N CYS A 606 16.12 -12.91 -25.35
CA CYS A 606 16.88 -13.37 -24.19
C CYS A 606 17.35 -14.83 -24.28
N LEU A 607 16.87 -15.60 -25.27
CA LEU A 607 17.33 -16.96 -25.52
C LEU A 607 18.58 -16.99 -26.40
N THR A 608 18.88 -15.88 -27.09
CA THR A 608 20.05 -15.79 -27.98
C THR A 608 21.35 -15.40 -27.29
N ASP A 609 21.26 -14.73 -26.13
CA ASP A 609 22.45 -14.35 -25.35
C ASP A 609 23.07 -15.52 -24.53
N SER A 610 22.34 -16.62 -24.37
CA SER A 610 22.86 -17.81 -23.70
C SER A 610 23.62 -18.81 -24.61
N ASN A 611 23.71 -18.53 -25.94
CA ASN A 611 24.31 -19.42 -26.93
C ASN A 611 25.61 -18.92 -27.56
N THR A 612 26.29 -17.95 -26.99
CA THR A 612 27.66 -17.60 -27.40
C THR A 612 28.63 -17.99 -26.30
N ASN A 613 28.88 -19.34 -26.16
CA ASN A 613 30.20 -19.92 -26.00
C ASN A 613 30.11 -21.43 -25.79
N ASP A 614 30.93 -22.10 -26.61
CA ASP A 614 31.39 -23.49 -26.48
C ASP A 614 30.51 -24.61 -27.05
N THR A 615 30.66 -24.75 -28.39
CA THR A 615 30.78 -26.06 -28.97
C THR A 615 32.22 -26.52 -28.77
N ASN A 616 32.48 -27.41 -27.81
CA ASN A 616 33.31 -28.61 -27.95
C ASN A 616 33.48 -29.36 -26.62
N ASP A 617 33.30 -30.63 -26.77
CA ASP A 617 33.79 -31.75 -25.96
C ASP A 617 32.81 -32.44 -25.00
N LEU A 618 32.35 -33.54 -25.56
CA LEU A 618 31.88 -34.72 -24.87
C LEU A 618 33.03 -35.31 -24.00
N ALA A 619 32.83 -35.37 -22.71
CA ALA A 619 33.40 -36.39 -21.84
C ALA A 619 32.62 -36.50 -20.54
N LEU A 620 31.95 -37.63 -20.40
CA LEU A 620 31.38 -38.12 -19.14
C LEU A 620 32.50 -38.29 -18.11
N GLN A 621 32.40 -37.62 -16.96
CA GLN A 621 33.04 -38.08 -15.73
C GLN A 621 32.16 -37.81 -14.54
N ASP A 622 31.77 -38.89 -13.86
CA ASP A 622 31.21 -38.94 -12.53
C ASP A 622 32.09 -38.18 -11.54
N ASN A 623 31.56 -37.20 -10.82
CA ASN A 623 32.16 -36.74 -9.60
C ASN A 623 31.09 -36.42 -8.55
N GLU A 624 31.31 -37.00 -7.38
CA GLU A 624 30.59 -36.89 -6.15
C GLU A 624 30.34 -35.42 -5.72
N PHE A 625 29.12 -35.10 -5.37
CA PHE A 625 28.73 -33.81 -4.80
C PHE A 625 29.35 -33.61 -3.42
N ASN A 626 30.17 -32.59 -3.28
CA ASN A 626 30.61 -32.06 -2.00
C ASN A 626 29.71 -30.88 -1.59
N GLU A 627 29.03 -31.01 -0.48
CA GLU A 627 28.02 -30.05 0.05
C GLU A 627 28.58 -28.73 0.66
N GLN A 628 29.79 -28.29 0.35
CA GLN A 628 30.45 -27.18 1.05
C GLN A 628 30.84 -25.95 0.22
N ASP A 629 30.43 -25.83 -1.03
CA ASP A 629 30.72 -24.65 -1.85
C ASP A 629 29.43 -24.07 -2.47
N ILE A 630 28.55 -23.47 -1.63
CA ILE A 630 27.49 -22.58 -2.10
C ILE A 630 27.99 -21.16 -1.91
N LEU A 631 28.70 -20.61 -2.87
CA LEU A 631 28.88 -19.20 -3.10
C LEU A 631 27.74 -18.70 -4.01
N PRO A 632 27.21 -17.49 -3.81
CA PRO A 632 26.04 -16.99 -4.54
C PRO A 632 26.43 -16.36 -5.88
N ASP A 633 26.88 -17.20 -6.83
CA ASP A 633 27.16 -16.77 -8.20
C ASP A 633 26.60 -17.81 -9.18
N GLY A 634 25.50 -17.46 -9.86
CA GLY A 634 25.05 -18.12 -11.05
C GLY A 634 23.70 -18.81 -11.02
N GLU A 635 22.72 -18.37 -10.24
CA GLU A 635 21.34 -18.77 -10.53
C GLU A 635 20.94 -18.23 -11.92
N GLN A 636 20.72 -19.12 -12.87
CA GLN A 636 20.23 -18.75 -14.19
C GLN A 636 18.88 -18.04 -14.07
N PRO A 637 18.61 -17.00 -14.89
CA PRO A 637 17.34 -16.30 -14.89
C PRO A 637 16.17 -17.29 -15.01
N LYS A 638 15.20 -17.22 -14.11
CA LYS A 638 13.98 -18.02 -14.17
C LYS A 638 13.02 -17.35 -15.15
N TYR A 639 12.71 -18.00 -16.26
CA TYR A 639 11.78 -17.46 -17.25
C TYR A 639 10.35 -17.88 -16.97
N ALA A 640 9.43 -16.91 -17.17
CA ALA A 640 8.01 -17.13 -17.02
C ALA A 640 7.47 -18.08 -18.08
N PRO A 641 6.70 -19.13 -17.70
CA PRO A 641 6.09 -20.01 -18.69
C PRO A 641 5.01 -19.27 -19.48
N GLN A 642 5.00 -19.46 -20.78
CA GLN A 642 3.91 -18.97 -21.62
C GLN A 642 2.72 -19.93 -21.49
N VAL A 643 1.59 -19.42 -20.95
CA VAL A 643 0.39 -20.22 -20.62
C VAL A 643 -0.73 -20.05 -21.62
N ILE A 644 -0.71 -18.96 -22.41
CA ILE A 644 -1.53 -18.74 -23.60
C ILE A 644 -0.66 -18.13 -24.71
N SER A 645 -1.07 -18.25 -25.96
CA SER A 645 -0.32 -17.68 -27.07
C SER A 645 -0.34 -16.15 -27.02
N GLU A 646 0.69 -15.50 -27.57
CA GLU A 646 0.73 -14.04 -27.68
C GLU A 646 -0.45 -13.51 -28.52
N GLN A 647 -0.85 -14.29 -29.54
CA GLN A 647 -1.99 -13.98 -30.41
C GLN A 647 -3.31 -13.98 -29.60
N THR A 648 -3.52 -15.00 -28.77
CA THR A 648 -4.71 -15.05 -27.90
C THR A 648 -4.71 -13.91 -26.90
N ALA A 649 -3.59 -13.63 -26.24
CA ALA A 649 -3.44 -12.50 -25.35
C ALA A 649 -3.75 -11.16 -26.06
N PHE A 650 -3.25 -10.99 -27.29
CA PHE A 650 -3.52 -9.81 -28.12
C PHE A 650 -5.02 -9.65 -28.44
N LEU A 651 -5.67 -10.72 -28.91
CA LEU A 651 -7.09 -10.68 -29.26
C LEU A 651 -7.99 -10.38 -28.05
N VAL A 652 -7.66 -10.92 -26.87
CA VAL A 652 -8.35 -10.60 -25.62
C VAL A 652 -8.10 -9.16 -25.20
N ARG A 653 -6.86 -8.65 -25.32
CA ARG A 653 -6.55 -7.21 -25.09
C ARG A 653 -7.38 -6.31 -26.01
N GLU A 654 -7.59 -6.69 -27.27
CA GLU A 654 -8.43 -5.94 -28.21
C GLU A 654 -9.89 -5.86 -27.77
N MET A 655 -10.44 -6.95 -27.20
CA MET A 655 -11.77 -6.91 -26.60
C MET A 655 -11.82 -6.04 -25.34
N MET A 656 -10.78 -6.07 -24.48
CA MET A 656 -10.68 -5.22 -23.29
C MET A 656 -10.41 -3.75 -23.64
N TYR A 657 -9.69 -3.48 -24.71
CA TYR A 657 -9.59 -2.13 -25.31
C TYR A 657 -10.98 -1.60 -25.67
N SER A 658 -11.79 -2.43 -26.34
CA SER A 658 -13.16 -2.06 -26.72
C SER A 658 -14.08 -1.85 -25.50
N ASN A 659 -13.77 -2.44 -24.35
CA ASN A 659 -14.50 -2.17 -23.11
C ASN A 659 -14.38 -0.71 -22.67
N ILE A 660 -13.24 -0.06 -22.95
CA ILE A 660 -13.02 1.37 -22.67
C ILE A 660 -13.48 2.23 -23.84
N TRP A 661 -13.03 1.89 -25.04
CA TRP A 661 -13.13 2.78 -26.20
C TRP A 661 -14.36 2.55 -27.05
N GLY A 662 -15.11 1.45 -26.81
CA GLY A 662 -16.24 1.07 -27.66
C GLY A 662 -15.81 0.72 -29.08
N GLY A 663 -16.63 1.06 -30.04
CA GLY A 663 -16.38 0.87 -31.46
C GLY A 663 -17.42 1.57 -32.32
N GLY A 664 -17.27 1.45 -33.64
CA GLY A 664 -18.14 2.08 -34.63
C GLY A 664 -17.90 3.59 -34.74
N ASN A 665 -18.78 4.26 -35.47
CA ASN A 665 -18.78 5.70 -35.70
C ASN A 665 -20.14 6.29 -35.28
N TRP A 666 -20.12 7.21 -34.30
CA TRP A 666 -21.34 7.84 -33.79
C TRP A 666 -22.04 8.72 -34.87
N ARG A 667 -21.29 9.31 -35.81
CA ARG A 667 -21.85 10.11 -36.89
C ARG A 667 -22.61 9.28 -37.91
N GLU A 668 -22.21 8.03 -38.09
CA GLU A 668 -22.81 7.06 -38.98
C GLU A 668 -23.83 6.16 -38.30
N GLY A 669 -24.14 6.42 -37.02
CA GLY A 669 -25.10 5.61 -36.25
C GLY A 669 -24.60 4.23 -35.81
N THR A 670 -23.33 3.89 -36.13
CA THR A 670 -22.76 2.57 -35.80
C THR A 670 -21.99 2.56 -34.48
N GLY A 671 -21.92 3.72 -33.81
CA GLY A 671 -21.18 3.89 -32.55
C GLY A 671 -21.78 3.14 -31.38
N TRP A 672 -20.91 2.59 -30.53
CA TRP A 672 -21.29 1.94 -29.25
C TRP A 672 -20.20 2.09 -28.20
N ASN A 673 -20.59 2.07 -26.93
CA ASN A 673 -19.68 2.16 -25.80
C ASN A 673 -19.51 0.80 -25.11
N GLY A 674 -18.32 0.56 -24.57
CA GLY A 674 -18.10 -0.50 -23.58
C GLY A 674 -18.46 -0.04 -22.17
N THR A 675 -18.45 -0.97 -21.20
CA THR A 675 -18.82 -0.67 -19.81
C THR A 675 -17.76 0.16 -19.07
N GLY A 676 -16.51 0.16 -19.54
CA GLY A 676 -15.38 0.86 -18.94
C GLY A 676 -15.11 2.26 -19.49
N TRP A 677 -16.05 2.88 -20.21
CA TRP A 677 -15.88 4.16 -20.92
C TRP A 677 -15.39 5.32 -20.02
N ARG A 678 -15.56 5.23 -18.71
CA ARG A 678 -15.06 6.25 -17.76
C ARG A 678 -13.55 6.39 -17.73
N ALA A 679 -12.80 5.46 -18.33
CA ALA A 679 -11.36 5.57 -18.49
C ALA A 679 -10.92 6.40 -19.70
N GLN A 680 -11.85 6.77 -20.61
CA GLN A 680 -11.54 7.57 -21.81
C GLN A 680 -10.88 8.93 -21.50
N PRO A 681 -11.21 9.64 -20.40
CA PRO A 681 -10.54 10.89 -20.03
C PRO A 681 -9.02 10.78 -19.82
N LEU A 682 -8.46 9.57 -19.63
CA LEU A 682 -7.02 9.35 -19.61
C LEU A 682 -6.35 9.62 -20.98
N LYS A 683 -7.13 9.63 -22.07
CA LYS A 683 -6.65 9.85 -23.45
C LYS A 683 -5.54 8.89 -23.89
N ARG A 684 -5.44 7.71 -23.29
CA ARG A 684 -4.43 6.68 -23.56
C ARG A 684 -5.05 5.55 -24.39
N ARG A 685 -4.52 5.33 -25.60
CA ARG A 685 -4.99 4.27 -26.51
C ARG A 685 -4.31 2.92 -26.29
N ASP A 686 -3.39 2.84 -25.37
CA ASP A 686 -2.62 1.67 -24.97
C ASP A 686 -3.08 1.07 -23.63
N ILE A 687 -4.30 1.40 -23.20
CA ILE A 687 -4.95 0.85 -22.01
C ILE A 687 -6.14 -0.02 -22.38
N GLY A 688 -6.40 -1.01 -21.56
CA GLY A 688 -7.57 -1.87 -21.62
C GLY A 688 -8.02 -2.30 -20.24
N GLY A 689 -9.23 -2.84 -20.14
CA GLY A 689 -9.70 -3.32 -18.86
C GLY A 689 -11.10 -3.93 -18.90
N LYS A 690 -11.58 -4.36 -17.75
CA LYS A 690 -12.88 -5.02 -17.58
C LYS A 690 -13.52 -4.63 -16.27
N THR A 691 -14.78 -4.25 -16.33
CA THR A 691 -15.64 -4.05 -15.15
C THR A 691 -16.13 -5.38 -14.62
N GLY A 692 -16.14 -5.53 -13.30
CA GLY A 692 -16.78 -6.61 -12.59
C GLY A 692 -17.88 -6.08 -11.67
N THR A 693 -19.01 -6.74 -11.66
CA THR A 693 -20.11 -6.48 -10.72
C THR A 693 -20.77 -7.80 -10.42
N THR A 694 -20.93 -8.10 -9.15
CA THR A 694 -21.62 -9.32 -8.72
C THR A 694 -23.13 -9.11 -8.67
N ASN A 695 -23.87 -10.19 -8.54
CA ASN A 695 -25.32 -10.14 -8.34
C ASN A 695 -25.65 -9.22 -7.16
N ASP A 696 -26.70 -8.42 -7.34
CA ASP A 696 -27.12 -7.44 -6.34
C ASP A 696 -26.09 -6.35 -6.02
N SER A 697 -25.04 -6.21 -6.84
CA SER A 697 -23.93 -5.24 -6.61
C SER A 697 -23.32 -5.37 -5.21
N LYS A 698 -22.98 -6.57 -4.76
CA LYS A 698 -22.29 -6.80 -3.48
C LYS A 698 -20.80 -6.47 -3.59
N ASP A 699 -20.20 -6.77 -4.74
CA ASP A 699 -18.81 -6.49 -5.06
C ASP A 699 -18.71 -5.71 -6.36
N ALA A 700 -17.91 -4.68 -6.37
CA ALA A 700 -17.56 -3.87 -7.52
C ALA A 700 -16.06 -4.00 -7.81
N TRP A 701 -15.73 -4.34 -9.06
CA TRP A 701 -14.37 -4.55 -9.53
C TRP A 701 -14.06 -3.73 -10.77
N TYR A 702 -12.82 -3.33 -10.88
CA TYR A 702 -12.24 -2.92 -12.14
C TYR A 702 -10.81 -3.45 -12.23
N ASN A 703 -10.53 -4.20 -13.30
CA ASN A 703 -9.21 -4.76 -13.57
C ASN A 703 -8.78 -4.24 -14.94
N GLY A 704 -7.59 -3.70 -15.03
CA GLY A 704 -7.11 -3.13 -16.26
C GLY A 704 -5.60 -2.98 -16.28
N TYR A 705 -5.09 -2.69 -17.45
CA TYR A 705 -3.66 -2.59 -17.71
C TYR A 705 -3.33 -1.33 -18.51
N GLY A 706 -2.08 -0.92 -18.41
CA GLY A 706 -1.38 0.01 -19.26
C GLY A 706 0.05 -0.48 -19.52
N PRO A 707 0.87 0.27 -20.22
CA PRO A 707 2.27 -0.08 -20.44
C PRO A 707 3.01 -0.35 -19.12
N GLY A 708 3.54 -1.56 -18.95
CA GLY A 708 4.32 -1.97 -17.79
C GLY A 708 3.56 -2.10 -16.46
N ILE A 709 2.22 -2.02 -16.47
CA ILE A 709 1.44 -2.04 -15.24
C ILE A 709 0.08 -2.68 -15.42
N VAL A 710 -0.30 -3.50 -14.46
CA VAL A 710 -1.67 -4.01 -14.27
C VAL A 710 -2.18 -3.52 -12.93
N ALA A 711 -3.43 -3.06 -12.88
CA ALA A 711 -4.03 -2.63 -11.63
C ALA A 711 -5.45 -3.18 -11.47
N THR A 712 -5.76 -3.59 -10.23
CA THR A 712 -7.05 -4.12 -9.80
C THR A 712 -7.59 -3.27 -8.66
N ALA A 713 -8.81 -2.77 -8.81
CA ALA A 713 -9.56 -2.06 -7.78
C ALA A 713 -10.81 -2.85 -7.39
N TRP A 714 -11.05 -2.99 -6.09
CA TRP A 714 -12.25 -3.60 -5.53
C TRP A 714 -12.87 -2.69 -4.47
N VAL A 715 -14.21 -2.69 -4.42
CA VAL A 715 -15.01 -2.06 -3.35
C VAL A 715 -16.15 -2.99 -2.98
N GLY A 716 -16.37 -3.16 -1.67
CA GLY A 716 -17.45 -4.00 -1.12
C GLY A 716 -17.56 -3.86 0.39
N PHE A 717 -18.47 -4.59 0.99
CA PHE A 717 -18.59 -4.72 2.44
C PHE A 717 -17.95 -6.00 2.93
N ASP A 718 -17.41 -6.00 4.14
CA ASP A 718 -16.93 -7.24 4.78
C ASP A 718 -18.05 -8.25 4.98
N ASN A 719 -19.27 -7.76 5.18
CA ASN A 719 -20.46 -8.60 5.14
C ASN A 719 -20.84 -8.93 3.69
N HIS A 720 -20.58 -10.16 3.26
CA HIS A 720 -20.85 -10.68 1.91
C HIS A 720 -22.32 -10.64 1.48
N ASN A 721 -23.26 -10.45 2.41
CA ASN A 721 -24.67 -10.35 2.09
C ASN A 721 -25.15 -8.91 1.85
N ARG A 722 -24.35 -7.91 2.26
CA ARG A 722 -24.69 -6.50 2.10
C ARG A 722 -24.39 -6.02 0.68
N LYS A 723 -25.36 -5.28 0.11
CA LYS A 723 -25.28 -4.70 -1.24
C LYS A 723 -24.66 -3.30 -1.17
N LEU A 724 -23.95 -2.91 -2.23
CA LEU A 724 -23.45 -1.54 -2.38
C LEU A 724 -24.56 -0.52 -2.59
N GLY A 725 -25.72 -0.95 -3.06
CA GLY A 725 -26.93 -0.17 -3.10
C GLY A 725 -27.04 0.82 -4.24
N LYS A 726 -27.75 1.91 -3.97
CA LYS A 726 -28.15 2.94 -4.93
C LYS A 726 -28.07 4.33 -4.32
N SER A 727 -27.46 5.29 -5.00
CA SER A 727 -27.44 6.68 -4.58
C SER A 727 -28.38 7.55 -5.44
N LYS A 728 -28.97 8.59 -4.82
CA LYS A 728 -29.71 9.64 -5.53
C LYS A 728 -28.77 10.74 -6.00
N PRO A 729 -29.05 11.43 -7.13
CA PRO A 729 -28.31 12.63 -7.52
C PRO A 729 -28.29 13.65 -6.38
N ASN A 730 -27.09 14.15 -6.06
CA ASN A 730 -26.88 15.17 -5.03
C ASN A 730 -25.98 16.30 -5.58
N LYS A 731 -26.59 17.40 -6.02
CA LYS A 731 -25.91 18.52 -6.67
C LYS A 731 -24.76 19.11 -5.81
N ASN A 732 -24.83 18.95 -4.48
CA ASN A 732 -23.82 19.42 -3.54
C ASN A 732 -22.52 18.59 -3.52
N LEU A 733 -22.49 17.47 -4.23
CA LEU A 733 -21.29 16.63 -4.45
C LEU A 733 -20.52 17.00 -5.73
N GLY A 734 -20.95 18.06 -6.43
CA GLY A 734 -20.31 18.52 -7.65
C GLY A 734 -21.02 18.08 -8.93
N LYS A 735 -20.53 18.60 -10.08
CA LYS A 735 -21.13 18.35 -11.41
C LYS A 735 -20.88 16.93 -11.91
N ASP A 736 -19.72 16.37 -11.56
CA ASP A 736 -19.28 15.03 -12.03
C ASP A 736 -19.65 13.89 -11.10
N GLN A 737 -20.60 14.14 -10.21
CA GLN A 737 -21.03 13.14 -9.22
C GLN A 737 -21.55 11.86 -9.89
N ILE A 738 -21.18 10.75 -9.29
CA ILE A 738 -21.70 9.43 -9.66
C ILE A 738 -22.99 9.19 -8.85
N SER A 739 -24.03 8.70 -9.53
CA SER A 739 -25.30 8.37 -8.90
C SER A 739 -25.99 7.16 -9.56
N GLY A 740 -27.07 6.68 -8.96
CA GLY A 740 -27.81 5.50 -9.39
C GLY A 740 -27.30 4.21 -8.75
N GLY A 741 -27.61 3.07 -9.35
CA GLY A 741 -27.15 1.75 -8.86
C GLY A 741 -25.63 1.63 -8.93
N GLU A 742 -25.03 1.09 -7.87
CA GLU A 742 -23.59 0.86 -7.81
C GLU A 742 -23.19 -0.32 -8.70
N ALA A 743 -22.04 -0.19 -9.33
CA ALA A 743 -21.46 -1.19 -10.23
C ALA A 743 -19.97 -0.94 -10.41
N GLY A 744 -19.22 -1.90 -10.94
CA GLY A 744 -17.78 -1.80 -11.13
C GLY A 744 -17.31 -0.50 -11.82
N ALA A 745 -18.04 -0.08 -12.87
CA ALA A 745 -17.75 1.17 -13.59
C ALA A 745 -17.98 2.45 -12.77
N LYS A 746 -18.79 2.41 -11.72
CA LYS A 746 -19.14 3.56 -10.87
C LYS A 746 -18.40 3.55 -9.54
N THR A 747 -18.11 2.36 -9.03
CA THR A 747 -17.68 2.17 -7.66
C THR A 747 -16.20 1.81 -7.56
N ALA A 748 -15.66 1.03 -8.49
CA ALA A 748 -14.25 0.63 -8.48
C ALA A 748 -13.41 1.35 -9.54
N GLN A 749 -13.93 1.52 -10.76
CA GLN A 749 -13.19 2.12 -11.86
C GLN A 749 -12.66 3.54 -11.59
N PRO A 750 -13.34 4.44 -10.86
CA PRO A 750 -12.80 5.78 -10.59
C PRO A 750 -11.47 5.74 -9.83
N ALA A 751 -11.28 4.80 -8.88
CA ALA A 751 -9.99 4.60 -8.22
C ALA A 751 -8.91 4.18 -9.22
N TRP A 752 -9.20 3.24 -10.10
CA TRP A 752 -8.29 2.80 -11.14
C TRP A 752 -7.90 3.96 -12.08
N VAL A 753 -8.87 4.76 -12.53
CA VAL A 753 -8.62 5.91 -13.40
C VAL A 753 -7.74 6.97 -12.69
N SER A 754 -8.02 7.26 -11.44
CA SER A 754 -7.22 8.20 -10.65
C SER A 754 -5.78 7.74 -10.50
N PHE A 755 -5.58 6.47 -10.17
CA PHE A 755 -4.26 5.85 -10.05
C PHE A 755 -3.51 5.85 -11.38
N MET A 756 -4.14 5.38 -12.48
CA MET A 756 -3.50 5.27 -13.79
C MET A 756 -3.11 6.63 -14.38
N ARG A 757 -3.78 7.71 -13.98
CA ARG A 757 -3.38 9.07 -14.39
C ARG A 757 -1.96 9.40 -13.92
N VAL A 758 -1.61 9.02 -12.69
CA VAL A 758 -0.27 9.21 -12.13
C VAL A 758 0.69 8.14 -12.67
N ALA A 759 0.27 6.89 -12.69
CA ALA A 759 1.13 5.78 -13.11
C ALA A 759 1.61 5.90 -14.58
N LEU A 760 0.81 6.54 -15.44
CA LEU A 760 1.13 6.71 -16.85
C LEU A 760 1.61 8.13 -17.21
N GLU A 761 1.78 9.03 -16.25
CA GLU A 761 2.13 10.43 -16.50
C GLU A 761 3.45 10.57 -17.27
N ASN A 762 4.47 9.87 -16.83
CA ASN A 762 5.80 9.89 -17.44
C ASN A 762 6.08 8.69 -18.35
N THR A 763 5.06 7.84 -18.62
CA THR A 763 5.20 6.68 -19.48
C THR A 763 4.79 7.04 -20.91
N PRO A 764 5.68 6.94 -21.90
CA PRO A 764 5.33 7.18 -23.30
C PRO A 764 4.20 6.28 -23.78
N ALA A 765 3.30 6.83 -24.57
CA ALA A 765 2.22 6.04 -25.16
C ALA A 765 2.81 5.01 -26.15
N GLN A 766 2.47 3.76 -25.94
CA GLN A 766 2.93 2.67 -26.78
C GLN A 766 2.05 2.53 -28.02
N ARG A 767 2.71 2.35 -29.17
CA ARG A 767 2.00 1.98 -30.39
C ARG A 767 1.60 0.50 -30.32
N LYS A 768 0.42 0.21 -30.85
CA LYS A 768 -0.05 -1.16 -30.95
C LYS A 768 0.89 -1.96 -31.87
N GLN A 769 1.51 -2.98 -31.32
CA GLN A 769 2.28 -3.96 -32.09
C GLN A 769 1.40 -5.16 -32.39
N LEU A 770 1.45 -5.63 -33.62
CA LEU A 770 0.74 -6.83 -34.06
C LEU A 770 1.68 -8.03 -33.88
N PRO A 771 1.28 -9.03 -33.10
CA PRO A 771 2.04 -10.29 -33.03
C PRO A 771 2.13 -10.97 -34.40
N GLU A 772 3.14 -11.80 -34.60
CA GLU A 772 3.19 -12.67 -35.77
C GLU A 772 1.88 -13.45 -35.93
N ASN A 773 1.51 -13.74 -37.15
CA ASN A 773 0.28 -14.45 -37.50
C ASN A 773 -1.05 -13.77 -37.07
N ILE A 774 -1.02 -12.49 -36.71
CA ILE A 774 -2.23 -11.69 -36.64
C ILE A 774 -2.41 -10.94 -37.96
N VAL A 775 -3.54 -11.17 -38.60
CA VAL A 775 -3.95 -10.49 -39.85
C VAL A 775 -5.12 -9.56 -39.57
N ARG A 776 -5.27 -8.54 -40.43
CA ARG A 776 -6.34 -7.57 -40.35
C ARG A 776 -7.09 -7.55 -41.66
N VAL A 777 -8.36 -7.95 -41.61
CA VAL A 777 -9.19 -8.02 -42.83
C VAL A 777 -10.45 -7.17 -42.68
N ARG A 778 -11.03 -6.79 -43.83
CA ARG A 778 -12.26 -6.02 -43.86
C ARG A 778 -13.45 -6.95 -43.79
N ILE A 779 -14.33 -6.70 -42.81
CA ILE A 779 -15.55 -7.46 -42.61
C ILE A 779 -16.78 -6.56 -42.58
N ASP A 780 -17.91 -7.14 -42.85
CA ASP A 780 -19.22 -6.57 -42.57
C ASP A 780 -19.49 -6.56 -41.06
N ARG A 781 -20.07 -5.49 -40.54
CA ARG A 781 -20.27 -5.29 -39.12
C ARG A 781 -21.30 -6.20 -38.49
N GLU A 782 -22.31 -6.60 -39.25
CA GLU A 782 -23.43 -7.41 -38.74
C GLU A 782 -23.13 -8.89 -38.86
N THR A 783 -22.69 -9.33 -40.03
CA THR A 783 -22.47 -10.74 -40.32
C THR A 783 -21.08 -11.25 -39.93
N GLY A 784 -20.08 -10.36 -39.83
CA GLY A 784 -18.69 -10.77 -39.57
C GLY A 784 -17.99 -11.41 -40.76
N LEU A 785 -18.65 -11.51 -41.93
CA LEU A 785 -18.12 -12.05 -43.18
C LEU A 785 -17.29 -11.01 -43.94
N LEU A 786 -16.48 -11.44 -44.90
CA LEU A 786 -15.73 -10.53 -45.77
C LEU A 786 -16.66 -9.59 -46.54
N THR A 787 -16.21 -8.38 -46.82
CA THR A 787 -16.96 -7.40 -47.58
C THR A 787 -16.05 -6.54 -48.42
N ASN A 788 -16.50 -6.19 -49.63
CA ASN A 788 -15.88 -5.24 -50.51
C ASN A 788 -16.41 -3.80 -50.31
N LYS A 789 -17.40 -3.60 -49.44
CA LYS A 789 -17.95 -2.28 -49.13
C LYS A 789 -16.95 -1.40 -48.38
N PHE A 790 -16.99 -0.11 -48.66
CA PHE A 790 -16.13 0.91 -48.04
C PHE A 790 -16.93 1.95 -47.25
N ASP A 791 -18.16 1.63 -46.89
CA ASP A 791 -19.09 2.48 -46.13
C ASP A 791 -19.13 2.13 -44.65
N GLY A 792 -20.06 2.74 -43.92
CA GLY A 792 -20.26 2.53 -42.49
C GLY A 792 -20.69 1.11 -42.13
N SER A 793 -21.14 0.27 -43.07
CA SER A 793 -21.46 -1.14 -42.81
C SER A 793 -20.22 -2.02 -42.67
N SER A 794 -19.07 -1.57 -43.12
CA SER A 794 -17.81 -2.31 -43.08
C SER A 794 -16.89 -1.85 -41.96
N MET A 795 -15.94 -2.70 -41.58
CA MET A 795 -14.87 -2.39 -40.62
C MET A 795 -13.68 -3.33 -40.80
N PHE A 796 -12.53 -2.93 -40.26
CA PHE A 796 -11.40 -3.84 -40.12
C PHE A 796 -11.46 -4.57 -38.79
N GLU A 797 -11.20 -5.91 -38.82
CA GLU A 797 -11.08 -6.73 -37.60
C GLU A 797 -9.80 -7.55 -37.64
N TYR A 798 -9.32 -7.95 -36.46
CA TYR A 798 -8.12 -8.78 -36.25
C TYR A 798 -8.49 -10.25 -36.16
N PHE A 799 -7.67 -11.09 -36.80
CA PHE A 799 -7.82 -12.55 -36.80
C PHE A 799 -6.45 -13.22 -36.61
N LEU A 800 -6.46 -14.40 -36.03
CA LEU A 800 -5.34 -15.32 -36.18
C LEU A 800 -5.33 -15.80 -37.64
N LYS A 801 -4.17 -15.78 -38.29
CA LYS A 801 -4.02 -16.23 -39.67
C LYS A 801 -4.57 -17.64 -39.87
N GLY A 802 -5.46 -17.79 -40.84
CA GLY A 802 -6.19 -19.02 -41.11
C GLY A 802 -7.54 -19.16 -40.39
N THR A 803 -7.90 -18.17 -39.56
CA THR A 803 -9.24 -18.12 -38.91
C THR A 803 -10.10 -16.95 -39.42
N GLU A 804 -9.58 -16.16 -40.37
CA GLU A 804 -10.33 -15.15 -41.04
C GLU A 804 -11.49 -15.75 -41.87
N PRO A 805 -12.64 -15.05 -41.96
CA PRO A 805 -13.75 -15.51 -42.80
C PRO A 805 -13.32 -15.70 -44.23
N THR A 806 -13.80 -16.74 -44.89
CA THR A 806 -13.60 -17.04 -46.32
C THR A 806 -14.74 -16.57 -47.18
N ASP A 807 -15.93 -16.47 -46.59
CA ASP A 807 -17.17 -16.14 -47.31
C ASP A 807 -17.38 -14.63 -47.31
N TYR A 808 -17.85 -14.16 -48.43
CA TYR A 808 -18.28 -12.77 -48.61
C TYR A 808 -19.77 -12.63 -48.29
N VAL A 809 -20.15 -11.44 -47.81
CA VAL A 809 -21.56 -11.07 -47.70
C VAL A 809 -22.19 -11.16 -49.11
N GLU A 810 -23.23 -11.95 -49.24
CA GLU A 810 -24.05 -11.96 -50.50
C GLU A 810 -24.58 -10.55 -50.72
N GLU A 811 -24.14 -9.89 -51.78
CA GLU A 811 -24.76 -8.66 -52.25
C GLU A 811 -26.11 -9.06 -52.79
N ASN A 812 -27.21 -8.76 -52.11
CA ASN A 812 -28.52 -8.73 -52.70
C ASN A 812 -28.48 -7.70 -53.81
N LEU A 813 -28.13 -8.15 -55.01
CA LEU A 813 -28.42 -7.43 -56.24
C LEU A 813 -29.93 -7.22 -56.26
N GLY A 814 -30.32 -5.99 -56.00
CA GLY A 814 -31.67 -5.56 -55.82
C GLY A 814 -32.60 -6.08 -56.89
N ASP A 815 -33.79 -6.44 -56.43
CA ASP A 815 -35.08 -6.54 -57.14
C ASP A 815 -35.02 -6.98 -58.62
N ASN A 816 -35.14 -8.28 -58.84
CA ASN A 816 -35.91 -8.80 -59.92
C ASN A 816 -37.13 -9.52 -59.38
N ILE A 817 -38.23 -8.82 -59.30
CA ILE A 817 -39.58 -9.34 -59.23
C ILE A 817 -39.79 -10.32 -60.39
N TYR A 818 -40.27 -11.51 -60.09
CA TYR A 818 -40.78 -12.63 -60.84
C TYR A 818 -39.95 -13.92 -60.86
N SER A 819 -40.28 -14.77 -59.94
CA SER A 819 -40.74 -16.12 -60.31
C SER A 819 -41.20 -16.93 -59.07
N THR A 820 -42.32 -17.48 -59.28
CA THR A 820 -43.16 -18.41 -58.54
C THR A 820 -42.43 -19.60 -58.00
N SER A 821 -42.87 -19.93 -56.75
CA SER A 821 -43.09 -21.28 -56.23
C SER A 821 -41.99 -22.35 -56.39
N ASP A 822 -41.42 -22.82 -55.31
CA ASP A 822 -41.83 -24.08 -54.67
C ASP A 822 -41.19 -24.30 -53.29
N SER A 823 -42.02 -24.84 -52.42
CA SER A 823 -41.75 -25.22 -51.08
C SER A 823 -40.64 -26.29 -50.96
N THR A 824 -39.77 -26.10 -49.98
CA THR A 824 -39.38 -27.20 -49.08
C THR A 824 -38.79 -26.63 -47.81
N GLU A 825 -39.46 -26.92 -46.71
CA GLU A 825 -38.99 -26.76 -45.33
C GLU A 825 -37.66 -27.48 -45.14
N SER A 826 -36.69 -26.74 -44.67
CA SER A 826 -35.63 -27.39 -43.91
C SER A 826 -35.41 -26.61 -42.63
N GLU A 827 -35.80 -27.25 -41.53
CA GLU A 827 -35.48 -26.87 -40.17
C GLU A 827 -33.97 -26.60 -40.06
N ALA A 828 -33.62 -25.37 -39.82
CA ALA A 828 -32.27 -25.00 -39.37
C ALA A 828 -32.22 -24.88 -37.88
N LEU A 829 -31.76 -25.92 -37.23
CA LEU A 829 -31.17 -25.92 -35.89
C LEU A 829 -29.92 -25.06 -35.89
N PHE A 830 -29.97 -23.95 -35.18
CA PHE A 830 -28.81 -23.30 -34.54
C PHE A 830 -29.21 -22.57 -33.24
#